data_6aea6aeaf5770fc693dcd83955003365
#
_entry.id   6aea6aeaf5770fc693dcd83955003365
#
_cell.length_a   1.000
_cell.length_b   1.000
_cell.length_c   1.000
_cell.angle_alpha   90.00
_cell.angle_beta   90.00
_cell.angle_gamma   90.00
#
_symmetry.space_group_name_H-M   'P 1'
#
loop_
_entity.id
_entity.type
_entity.pdbx_description
1 polymer ?
#
loop_
_entity_poly.entity_id
_entity_poly.type
_entity_poly.pdbx_seq_one_letter_code
_entity_poly.pdbx_strand_id
1 'polypeptide(L)'
;MKSEPLNTLSTPALRITTFVGCLLTLSFGVSTAAAQISMQTLELAAAENFPYTQQQLQQSDKVQLDETDVEDSDTDVTIDGPPAPIAPNVVSRDSQGRVTVRAVRLPEGLNVDGRLDDPIYSTVPSVTDFIQQEPDEGEPATDKTELWIFFDDKNVYVSGRNWDTGRDKRLANELRRDNRLIGQNDNFSLVLDTFYDRRNGYLFQTNPLGGLRDGLITDERNANYDWNTVWDVRVHQTDQYWDVEMEIPFKSLRFKPGEGQIWGINIRRGVESKKEDSFLSPIPRSAAWGALQRVSDAATLVGISVPSNSRNLEIKPFGISSVTGTRNTTNVIDNNFLGDVGFDAKYGLTQGLTADFTVNTDFAQVEDDMQQVNLTRFSLFFPEKREFFLEGQGIFNFGGVNSGYGRGGETPLLFFSRNIGLANGQPVTMRAGSRVTGRAGRYSVGLLNIQTSEDQSLKAAATNFSVVRLRRDLFRRSTIGIMATNRSASLDGNGANQAYGVDANFAFFQNLQMSTFWAGTNSPGLSGDTTSYQGRIQNEGDKYGFTLSHLKVGDNFNPGIGFVRRDDFRKNRAELKFSPRAPSIALIRKFEMQASVEHLASISTGTLETRQYQGRFQVEMESGDRIIINTKDQYEFLPRDFTIADGVVLGVGSYRWQNTNATYMAGPQRRIAGRVTIGTGGFYSGHSTHFSADGRVEVTPKLSMEPRFQRNWIALPGGTFTTNLLSTRATYTMSARLFAGALVQYNSSNDSINTNVRFRWEYEPGSDLFVVYSEGRATDHHGFPLQKNRGFVVKFTKLFRF
;
A
#
# COMPACT_ATOMS: atom_id res chain seq x y z
N MET A 1 24.64 -0.65 -67.51
CA MET A 1 25.05 -2.01 -67.21
C MET A 1 24.61 -2.35 -65.83
N LYS A 2 23.73 -3.34 -65.69
CA LYS A 2 23.29 -4.12 -64.54
C LYS A 2 23.04 -3.44 -63.19
N SER A 3 21.76 -3.23 -62.94
CA SER A 3 21.11 -3.00 -61.68
C SER A 3 20.95 -4.33 -60.94
N GLU A 4 21.31 -4.41 -59.66
CA GLU A 4 20.87 -5.46 -58.74
C GLU A 4 19.89 -4.85 -57.69
N PRO A 5 18.87 -5.62 -57.26
CA PRO A 5 17.83 -5.07 -56.38
C PRO A 5 18.13 -5.23 -54.93
N LEU A 6 17.78 -4.18 -54.16
CA LEU A 6 17.79 -4.14 -52.71
C LEU A 6 16.73 -5.04 -52.08
N ASN A 7 17.18 -5.95 -51.21
CA ASN A 7 16.32 -6.79 -50.39
C ASN A 7 15.61 -5.97 -49.30
N THR A 8 14.33 -6.10 -49.23
CA THR A 8 13.43 -5.47 -48.24
C THR A 8 13.58 -6.15 -46.89
N LEU A 9 14.05 -5.38 -45.92
CA LEU A 9 13.99 -5.75 -44.50
C LEU A 9 12.54 -5.64 -43.99
N SER A 10 11.93 -6.78 -43.64
CA SER A 10 10.61 -6.84 -43.02
C SER A 10 10.72 -6.37 -41.54
N THR A 11 10.02 -5.32 -41.23
CA THR A 11 9.97 -4.68 -39.90
C THR A 11 9.25 -5.54 -38.84
N PRO A 12 9.70 -5.57 -37.59
CA PRO A 12 9.06 -6.34 -36.50
C PRO A 12 7.65 -5.89 -36.11
N ALA A 13 7.19 -4.75 -36.60
CA ALA A 13 5.86 -4.19 -36.30
C ALA A 13 4.67 -5.08 -36.77
N LEU A 14 4.87 -5.90 -37.80
CA LEU A 14 3.81 -6.75 -38.34
C LEU A 14 3.47 -7.95 -37.44
N ARG A 15 4.40 -8.41 -36.60
CA ARG A 15 4.15 -9.56 -35.68
C ARG A 15 3.38 -9.19 -34.41
N ILE A 16 3.47 -7.93 -33.96
CA ILE A 16 2.72 -7.44 -32.79
C ILE A 16 1.24 -7.25 -33.14
N THR A 17 0.96 -6.78 -34.34
CA THR A 17 -0.42 -6.60 -34.84
C THR A 17 -1.14 -7.95 -35.02
N THR A 18 -0.42 -8.99 -35.41
CA THR A 18 -0.99 -10.35 -35.57
C THR A 18 -1.30 -10.99 -34.19
N PHE A 19 -0.51 -10.71 -33.13
CA PHE A 19 -0.80 -11.23 -31.79
C PHE A 19 -2.04 -10.56 -31.17
N VAL A 20 -2.21 -9.26 -31.37
CA VAL A 20 -3.43 -8.53 -30.96
C VAL A 20 -4.64 -8.96 -31.78
N GLY A 21 -4.46 -9.28 -33.07
CA GLY A 21 -5.52 -9.80 -33.95
C GLY A 21 -6.05 -11.17 -33.52
N CYS A 22 -5.19 -12.09 -33.09
CA CYS A 22 -5.63 -13.40 -32.57
C CYS A 22 -6.41 -13.31 -31.25
N LEU A 23 -6.11 -12.33 -30.39
CA LEU A 23 -6.89 -12.06 -29.17
C LEU A 23 -8.26 -11.45 -29.47
N LEU A 24 -8.38 -10.70 -30.57
CA LEU A 24 -9.64 -10.07 -31.00
C LEU A 24 -10.63 -11.08 -31.62
N THR A 25 -10.14 -12.13 -32.25
CA THR A 25 -11.02 -13.18 -32.83
C THR A 25 -11.61 -14.12 -31.77
N LEU A 26 -10.96 -14.24 -30.58
CA LEU A 26 -11.51 -14.99 -29.45
C LEU A 26 -12.60 -14.23 -28.67
N SER A 27 -12.71 -12.91 -28.82
CA SER A 27 -13.67 -12.09 -28.07
C SER A 27 -15.05 -11.92 -28.76
N PHE A 28 -15.20 -12.32 -30.00
CA PHE A 28 -16.48 -12.20 -30.73
C PHE A 28 -17.37 -13.45 -30.71
N GLY A 29 -16.92 -14.57 -30.09
CA GLY A 29 -17.65 -15.84 -30.02
C GLY A 29 -18.47 -16.10 -28.75
N VAL A 30 -18.52 -15.18 -27.81
CA VAL A 30 -19.20 -15.40 -26.51
C VAL A 30 -20.38 -14.43 -26.34
N SER A 31 -21.37 -14.62 -27.18
CA SER A 31 -22.74 -14.15 -26.95
C SER A 31 -23.66 -15.34 -27.17
N THR A 32 -24.30 -15.83 -26.13
CA THR A 32 -25.36 -16.85 -26.04
C THR A 32 -25.01 -18.32 -25.77
N ALA A 33 -23.78 -18.71 -25.47
CA ALA A 33 -23.47 -20.11 -25.11
C ALA A 33 -22.84 -20.32 -23.68
N ALA A 34 -22.87 -19.34 -22.84
CA ALA A 34 -22.22 -19.38 -21.48
C ALA A 34 -23.13 -19.93 -20.36
N ALA A 35 -24.20 -20.66 -20.69
CA ALA A 35 -25.11 -21.16 -19.65
C ALA A 35 -25.14 -22.69 -19.49
N GLN A 36 -24.32 -23.47 -20.19
CA GLN A 36 -24.27 -24.92 -20.02
C GLN A 36 -22.88 -25.51 -20.31
N ILE A 37 -21.90 -25.16 -19.46
CA ILE A 37 -20.74 -26.02 -19.28
C ILE A 37 -21.02 -26.86 -18.03
N SER A 38 -21.35 -28.12 -18.22
CA SER A 38 -21.62 -29.07 -17.14
C SER A 38 -20.32 -29.35 -16.36
N MET A 39 -20.44 -29.58 -15.06
CA MET A 39 -19.32 -29.95 -14.17
C MET A 39 -18.44 -31.12 -14.68
N GLN A 40 -18.96 -31.95 -15.56
CA GLN A 40 -18.25 -33.10 -16.12
C GLN A 40 -17.04 -32.72 -17.01
N THR A 41 -17.04 -31.54 -17.63
CA THR A 41 -15.92 -31.11 -18.51
C THR A 41 -14.73 -30.54 -17.71
N LEU A 42 -14.95 -30.15 -16.47
CA LEU A 42 -13.88 -29.70 -15.57
C LEU A 42 -13.16 -30.88 -14.89
N GLU A 43 -13.82 -31.99 -14.69
CA GLU A 43 -13.21 -33.21 -14.12
C GLU A 43 -12.26 -33.92 -15.11
N LEU A 44 -12.53 -33.84 -16.40
CA LEU A 44 -11.68 -34.50 -17.43
C LEU A 44 -10.38 -33.73 -17.72
N ALA A 45 -10.36 -32.41 -17.53
CA ALA A 45 -9.16 -31.60 -17.74
C ALA A 45 -8.18 -31.62 -16.54
N ALA A 46 -8.64 -32.04 -15.36
CA ALA A 46 -7.80 -32.19 -14.17
C ALA A 46 -7.10 -33.55 -14.05
N ALA A 47 -7.53 -34.55 -14.83
CA ALA A 47 -7.04 -35.93 -14.70
C ALA A 47 -5.77 -36.27 -15.48
N GLU A 48 -5.33 -35.43 -16.41
CA GLU A 48 -4.23 -35.76 -17.32
C GLU A 48 -2.82 -35.35 -16.88
N ASN A 49 -2.64 -34.67 -15.73
CA ASN A 49 -1.31 -34.14 -15.39
C ASN A 49 -0.77 -34.39 -13.99
N PHE A 50 -1.29 -35.35 -13.20
CA PHE A 50 -0.66 -35.73 -11.91
C PHE A 50 -0.74 -37.23 -11.63
N PRO A 51 0.37 -37.91 -11.34
CA PRO A 51 0.38 -39.33 -11.01
C PRO A 51 0.13 -39.52 -9.49
N TYR A 52 -1.12 -39.51 -9.05
CA TYR A 52 -1.48 -40.05 -7.75
C TYR A 52 -2.41 -41.24 -7.93
N THR A 53 -2.03 -42.37 -7.33
CA THR A 53 -2.76 -43.64 -7.42
C THR A 53 -4.05 -43.59 -6.58
N GLN A 54 -5.10 -44.23 -7.08
CA GLN A 54 -6.45 -44.34 -6.47
C GLN A 54 -6.54 -44.89 -5.03
N GLN A 55 -5.44 -45.32 -4.45
CA GLN A 55 -5.42 -45.85 -3.08
C GLN A 55 -5.39 -44.78 -1.98
N GLN A 56 -5.12 -43.50 -2.28
CA GLN A 56 -5.07 -42.46 -1.28
C GLN A 56 -6.41 -41.69 -1.10
N LEU A 57 -7.38 -41.90 -1.96
CA LEU A 57 -8.71 -41.27 -1.88
C LEU A 57 -9.73 -42.08 -1.07
N GLN A 58 -9.43 -43.30 -0.67
CA GLN A 58 -10.38 -44.13 0.12
C GLN A 58 -10.19 -44.05 1.63
N GLN A 59 -9.29 -43.24 2.14
CA GLN A 59 -9.07 -43.10 3.59
C GLN A 59 -9.63 -41.80 4.21
N SER A 60 -10.30 -40.93 3.42
CA SER A 60 -10.85 -39.66 3.96
C SER A 60 -12.37 -39.68 4.30
N ASP A 61 -13.10 -40.76 3.96
CA ASP A 61 -14.54 -40.85 4.23
C ASP A 61 -14.85 -41.78 5.38
N LYS A 62 -14.60 -41.35 6.61
CA LYS A 62 -15.31 -41.78 7.82
C LYS A 62 -15.01 -40.83 8.97
N VAL A 63 -15.67 -39.68 9.02
CA VAL A 63 -15.89 -39.00 10.28
C VAL A 63 -17.41 -38.82 10.45
N GLN A 64 -17.98 -39.70 11.26
CA GLN A 64 -19.32 -39.55 11.81
C GLN A 64 -19.32 -38.35 12.76
N LEU A 65 -20.23 -37.42 12.55
CA LEU A 65 -20.51 -36.34 13.48
C LEU A 65 -21.33 -36.89 14.62
N ASP A 66 -20.74 -37.00 15.79
CA ASP A 66 -21.45 -37.17 17.04
C ASP A 66 -21.63 -35.82 17.71
N GLU A 67 -22.86 -35.35 17.80
CA GLU A 67 -23.24 -34.16 18.56
C GLU A 67 -23.33 -34.53 20.03
N THR A 68 -22.26 -34.26 20.80
CA THR A 68 -22.39 -33.92 22.25
C THR A 68 -20.99 -33.60 22.80
N ASP A 69 -20.96 -32.56 23.59
CA ASP A 69 -19.88 -32.07 24.45
C ASP A 69 -19.11 -30.86 23.92
N VAL A 70 -19.68 -29.69 24.25
CA VAL A 70 -18.96 -28.43 24.38
C VAL A 70 -18.12 -28.52 25.66
N GLU A 71 -16.93 -29.06 25.56
CA GLU A 71 -15.85 -28.81 26.53
C GLU A 71 -14.80 -27.92 25.86
N ASP A 72 -14.50 -26.86 26.58
CA ASP A 72 -13.47 -25.85 26.28
C ASP A 72 -12.09 -26.55 26.31
N SER A 73 -11.70 -27.17 25.19
CA SER A 73 -10.39 -27.79 25.07
C SER A 73 -9.40 -26.81 24.44
N ASP A 74 -8.42 -26.42 25.24
CA ASP A 74 -7.12 -25.89 24.78
C ASP A 74 -6.69 -26.61 23.51
N THR A 75 -6.88 -25.96 22.36
CA THR A 75 -6.42 -26.51 21.07
C THR A 75 -4.92 -26.41 21.05
N ASP A 76 -4.23 -27.53 21.18
CA ASP A 76 -2.81 -27.70 20.91
C ASP A 76 -2.48 -27.04 19.56
N VAL A 77 -1.78 -25.91 19.59
CA VAL A 77 -1.36 -25.21 18.39
C VAL A 77 -0.26 -26.03 17.74
N THR A 78 -0.61 -26.70 16.63
CA THR A 78 0.34 -27.54 15.90
C THR A 78 1.39 -26.68 15.21
N ILE A 79 2.67 -26.97 15.40
CA ILE A 79 3.79 -26.31 14.72
C ILE A 79 3.73 -26.62 13.21
N ASP A 80 3.64 -25.56 12.39
CA ASP A 80 3.71 -25.67 10.94
C ASP A 80 5.19 -25.62 10.50
N GLY A 81 5.83 -26.76 10.44
CA GLY A 81 7.26 -26.90 10.12
C GLY A 81 7.94 -28.03 10.88
N PRO A 82 9.27 -28.08 10.88
CA PRO A 82 10.01 -29.06 11.63
C PRO A 82 9.83 -28.90 13.14
N PRO A 83 10.09 -29.95 13.95
CA PRO A 83 10.01 -29.89 15.41
C PRO A 83 10.88 -28.76 15.98
N ALA A 84 10.51 -28.29 17.16
CA ALA A 84 11.27 -27.31 17.91
C ALA A 84 12.72 -27.78 18.12
N PRO A 85 13.74 -26.95 17.87
CA PRO A 85 15.14 -27.33 18.09
C PRO A 85 15.40 -27.50 19.59
N ILE A 86 16.15 -28.57 19.93
CA ILE A 86 16.55 -28.87 21.32
C ILE A 86 17.84 -28.14 21.62
N ALA A 87 17.91 -27.49 22.80
CA ALA A 87 19.09 -26.76 23.26
C ALA A 87 20.36 -27.67 23.21
N PRO A 88 21.51 -27.17 22.78
CA PRO A 88 21.85 -25.76 22.49
C PRO A 88 21.41 -25.28 21.09
N ASN A 89 20.92 -26.17 20.23
CA ASN A 89 20.51 -25.79 18.89
C ASN A 89 19.35 -24.74 18.91
N VAL A 90 19.40 -23.79 17.99
CA VAL A 90 18.43 -22.70 17.85
C VAL A 90 17.61 -22.77 16.57
N VAL A 91 17.93 -23.71 15.67
CA VAL A 91 17.23 -23.85 14.38
C VAL A 91 17.07 -25.32 14.00
N SER A 92 15.91 -25.65 13.42
CA SER A 92 15.67 -26.90 12.70
C SER A 92 15.05 -26.58 11.33
N ARG A 93 15.40 -27.41 10.32
CA ARG A 93 14.92 -27.29 8.94
C ARG A 93 14.40 -28.63 8.44
N ASP A 94 13.37 -28.63 7.63
CA ASP A 94 12.88 -29.83 6.97
C ASP A 94 13.29 -29.88 5.48
N SER A 95 12.97 -31.00 4.83
CA SER A 95 13.28 -31.20 3.42
C SER A 95 12.54 -30.25 2.44
N GLN A 96 11.52 -29.52 2.92
CA GLN A 96 10.79 -28.53 2.16
C GLN A 96 11.34 -27.11 2.39
N GLY A 97 12.40 -26.97 3.19
CA GLY A 97 12.99 -25.68 3.56
C GLY A 97 12.21 -24.90 4.62
N ARG A 98 11.16 -25.49 5.23
CA ARG A 98 10.46 -24.85 6.35
C ARG A 98 11.37 -24.82 7.56
N VAL A 99 11.23 -23.80 8.38
CA VAL A 99 12.16 -23.49 9.47
C VAL A 99 11.41 -23.33 10.77
N THR A 100 11.95 -23.92 11.85
CA THR A 100 11.57 -23.60 13.21
C THR A 100 12.80 -23.07 13.95
N VAL A 101 12.68 -21.88 14.54
CA VAL A 101 13.73 -21.25 15.33
C VAL A 101 13.31 -21.12 16.78
N ARG A 102 14.28 -21.17 17.68
CA ARG A 102 14.06 -21.03 19.13
C ARG A 102 14.71 -19.73 19.64
N ALA A 103 13.91 -18.89 20.29
CA ALA A 103 14.41 -17.75 21.01
C ALA A 103 15.12 -18.19 22.31
N VAL A 104 16.13 -17.43 22.73
CA VAL A 104 16.87 -17.68 23.95
C VAL A 104 16.60 -16.58 24.97
N ARG A 105 16.26 -16.99 26.19
CA ARG A 105 16.00 -16.05 27.28
C ARG A 105 17.31 -15.45 27.79
N LEU A 106 17.34 -14.14 27.92
CA LEU A 106 18.45 -13.42 28.55
C LEU A 106 18.24 -13.34 30.06
N PRO A 107 19.27 -13.56 30.86
CA PRO A 107 19.21 -13.35 32.32
C PRO A 107 19.14 -11.85 32.67
N GLU A 108 19.79 -11.02 31.90
CA GLU A 108 19.79 -9.55 31.95
C GLU A 108 19.53 -8.98 30.57
N GLY A 109 19.08 -7.72 30.48
CA GLY A 109 18.84 -7.06 29.22
C GLY A 109 20.11 -6.93 28.37
N LEU A 110 19.96 -6.93 27.05
CA LEU A 110 21.03 -6.72 26.08
C LEU A 110 21.47 -5.25 26.08
N ASN A 111 22.76 -4.99 25.92
CA ASN A 111 23.27 -3.64 25.67
C ASN A 111 23.15 -3.32 24.19
N VAL A 112 22.04 -2.69 23.79
CA VAL A 112 21.73 -2.38 22.39
C VAL A 112 22.56 -1.16 21.95
N ASP A 113 23.77 -1.39 21.45
CA ASP A 113 24.68 -0.34 20.93
C ASP A 113 25.04 -0.54 19.43
N GLY A 114 24.55 -1.63 18.84
CA GLY A 114 24.76 -2.03 17.45
C GLY A 114 25.96 -2.94 17.24
N ARG A 115 26.65 -3.36 18.32
CA ARG A 115 27.81 -4.24 18.26
C ARG A 115 27.46 -5.61 18.80
N LEU A 116 27.75 -6.66 18.02
CA LEU A 116 27.50 -8.03 18.48
C LEU A 116 28.76 -8.57 19.20
N ASP A 117 29.18 -7.87 20.27
CA ASP A 117 30.37 -8.21 21.08
C ASP A 117 30.03 -8.63 22.52
N ASP A 118 28.75 -8.57 22.92
CA ASP A 118 28.28 -9.13 24.18
C ASP A 118 28.58 -10.65 24.25
N PRO A 119 28.95 -11.20 25.42
CA PRO A 119 29.33 -12.61 25.60
C PRO A 119 28.27 -13.60 25.09
N ILE A 120 26.98 -13.22 25.09
CA ILE A 120 25.89 -14.08 24.67
C ILE A 120 25.99 -14.46 23.20
N TYR A 121 26.51 -13.57 22.33
CA TYR A 121 26.67 -13.86 20.89
C TYR A 121 27.72 -14.92 20.59
N SER A 122 28.67 -15.12 21.49
CA SER A 122 29.68 -16.19 21.39
C SER A 122 29.19 -17.52 21.94
N THR A 123 28.20 -17.50 22.85
CA THR A 123 27.72 -18.71 23.55
C THR A 123 26.49 -19.33 22.88
N VAL A 124 25.68 -18.54 22.20
CA VAL A 124 24.48 -19.00 21.47
C VAL A 124 24.81 -19.13 19.98
N PRO A 125 24.58 -20.29 19.36
CA PRO A 125 24.76 -20.45 17.91
C PRO A 125 23.89 -19.48 17.11
N SER A 126 24.45 -18.91 16.03
CA SER A 126 23.66 -18.12 15.08
C SER A 126 22.81 -18.99 14.17
N VAL A 127 21.67 -18.46 13.74
CA VAL A 127 20.88 -19.02 12.65
C VAL A 127 21.43 -18.49 11.33
N THR A 128 21.74 -19.37 10.40
CA THR A 128 22.33 -19.06 9.07
C THR A 128 21.48 -19.66 7.96
N ASP A 129 22.07 -19.84 6.78
CA ASP A 129 21.49 -20.56 5.62
C ASP A 129 20.21 -19.90 5.09
N PHE A 130 20.31 -18.60 4.82
CA PHE A 130 19.28 -17.86 4.13
C PHE A 130 19.18 -18.31 2.67
N ILE A 131 17.95 -18.32 2.14
CA ILE A 131 17.62 -18.79 0.80
C ILE A 131 17.18 -17.63 -0.08
N GLN A 132 17.72 -17.55 -1.29
CA GLN A 132 17.37 -16.52 -2.26
C GLN A 132 15.93 -16.65 -2.75
N GLN A 133 15.24 -15.53 -2.85
CA GLN A 133 14.06 -15.35 -3.67
C GLN A 133 14.45 -14.78 -5.04
N GLU A 134 15.36 -13.81 -5.05
CA GLU A 134 15.93 -13.17 -6.23
C GLU A 134 17.45 -13.07 -6.08
N PRO A 135 18.25 -13.21 -7.13
CA PRO A 135 17.88 -13.51 -8.51
C PRO A 135 17.58 -15.00 -8.73
N ASP A 136 18.10 -15.91 -7.91
CA ASP A 136 18.08 -17.35 -8.13
C ASP A 136 17.27 -18.06 -7.03
N GLU A 137 15.96 -18.23 -7.29
CA GLU A 137 15.00 -18.79 -6.33
C GLU A 137 15.40 -20.18 -5.87
N GLY A 138 15.49 -20.32 -4.54
CA GLY A 138 15.81 -21.59 -3.90
C GLY A 138 17.32 -21.83 -3.68
N GLU A 139 18.19 -21.01 -4.28
CA GLU A 139 19.64 -21.09 -4.06
C GLU A 139 20.05 -20.47 -2.72
N PRO A 140 21.18 -20.88 -2.13
CA PRO A 140 21.72 -20.22 -0.93
C PRO A 140 22.05 -18.75 -1.19
N ALA A 141 21.91 -17.92 -0.15
CA ALA A 141 22.34 -16.52 -0.20
C ALA A 141 23.84 -16.41 -0.52
N THR A 142 24.22 -15.45 -1.38
CA THR A 142 25.62 -15.26 -1.78
C THR A 142 26.48 -14.59 -0.70
N ASP A 143 25.85 -13.79 0.18
CA ASP A 143 26.50 -13.20 1.36
C ASP A 143 25.88 -13.79 2.63
N LYS A 144 26.76 -14.20 3.57
CA LYS A 144 26.35 -14.80 4.84
C LYS A 144 25.55 -13.80 5.67
N THR A 145 24.47 -14.27 6.28
CA THR A 145 23.74 -13.58 7.34
C THR A 145 23.69 -14.46 8.57
N GLU A 146 24.02 -13.92 9.72
CA GLU A 146 23.95 -14.58 11.02
C GLU A 146 22.87 -13.88 11.84
N LEU A 147 21.94 -14.64 12.41
CA LEU A 147 20.76 -14.15 13.12
C LEU A 147 20.74 -14.72 14.53
N TRP A 148 20.41 -13.88 15.50
CA TRP A 148 20.12 -14.27 16.88
C TRP A 148 18.77 -13.69 17.31
N ILE A 149 18.03 -14.44 18.12
CA ILE A 149 16.74 -14.04 18.66
C ILE A 149 16.75 -14.26 20.16
N PHE A 150 16.65 -13.16 20.90
CA PHE A 150 16.65 -13.16 22.35
C PHE A 150 15.39 -12.52 22.91
N PHE A 151 15.11 -12.74 24.18
CA PHE A 151 14.05 -12.04 24.89
C PHE A 151 14.36 -11.96 26.39
N ASP A 152 13.80 -10.94 27.03
CA ASP A 152 13.74 -10.80 28.47
C ASP A 152 12.28 -10.62 28.95
N ASP A 153 12.05 -10.06 30.13
CA ASP A 153 10.69 -9.82 30.64
C ASP A 153 9.98 -8.63 29.97
N LYS A 154 10.69 -7.81 29.18
CA LYS A 154 10.18 -6.56 28.62
C LYS A 154 10.22 -6.52 27.09
N ASN A 155 11.24 -7.13 26.51
CA ASN A 155 11.58 -6.94 25.11
C ASN A 155 11.85 -8.27 24.38
N VAL A 156 11.63 -8.24 23.07
CA VAL A 156 12.22 -9.18 22.11
C VAL A 156 13.38 -8.46 21.43
N TYR A 157 14.52 -9.14 21.34
CA TYR A 157 15.71 -8.66 20.64
C TYR A 157 15.95 -9.52 19.39
N VAL A 158 16.17 -8.84 18.26
CA VAL A 158 16.54 -9.51 17.01
C VAL A 158 17.82 -8.88 16.50
N SER A 159 18.88 -9.67 16.49
CA SER A 159 20.23 -9.20 16.13
C SER A 159 20.72 -9.92 14.88
N GLY A 160 21.41 -9.20 14.01
CA GLY A 160 21.93 -9.75 12.77
C GLY A 160 23.33 -9.25 12.41
N ARG A 161 24.23 -10.16 12.04
CA ARG A 161 25.48 -9.83 11.36
C ARG A 161 25.35 -10.09 9.89
N ASN A 162 25.46 -9.02 9.11
CA ASN A 162 25.24 -9.02 7.68
C ASN A 162 26.58 -8.86 6.97
N TRP A 163 27.17 -9.97 6.55
CA TRP A 163 28.42 -9.97 5.79
C TRP A 163 28.20 -9.38 4.39
N ASP A 164 29.21 -8.75 3.84
CA ASP A 164 29.19 -8.21 2.48
C ASP A 164 30.59 -8.15 1.85
N THR A 165 30.64 -7.85 0.57
CA THR A 165 31.88 -7.85 -0.23
C THR A 165 32.64 -6.52 -0.16
N GLY A 166 32.25 -5.59 0.73
CA GLY A 166 32.93 -4.34 0.97
C GLY A 166 32.01 -3.15 1.14
N ARG A 167 32.40 -2.24 2.00
CA ARG A 167 31.65 -1.06 2.40
C ARG A 167 31.31 -0.13 1.25
N ASP A 168 32.14 -0.04 0.24
CA ASP A 168 31.98 0.77 -0.97
C ASP A 168 30.80 0.34 -1.85
N LYS A 169 30.39 -0.93 -1.75
CA LYS A 169 29.26 -1.52 -2.48
C LYS A 169 27.95 -1.46 -1.70
N ARG A 170 28.01 -1.16 -0.42
CA ARG A 170 26.86 -1.10 0.49
C ARG A 170 26.01 0.11 0.18
N LEU A 171 24.77 -0.12 -0.20
CA LEU A 171 23.83 0.95 -0.43
C LEU A 171 23.09 1.33 0.86
N ALA A 172 23.38 2.52 1.37
CA ALA A 172 22.72 3.09 2.55
C ALA A 172 22.60 4.62 2.36
N ASN A 173 21.45 5.09 1.95
CA ASN A 173 21.23 6.48 1.58
C ASN A 173 19.92 7.08 2.11
N GLU A 174 19.23 6.40 3.00
CA GLU A 174 18.01 6.89 3.61
C GLU A 174 18.03 6.66 5.11
N LEU A 175 17.84 7.74 5.88
CA LEU A 175 17.83 7.69 7.33
C LEU A 175 16.47 8.11 7.92
N ARG A 176 15.65 8.84 7.15
CA ARG A 176 14.37 9.36 7.63
C ARG A 176 13.41 8.23 7.99
N ARG A 177 12.85 8.31 9.22
CA ARG A 177 11.84 7.36 9.71
C ARG A 177 10.70 7.19 8.71
N ASP A 178 10.23 5.97 8.53
CA ASP A 178 9.09 5.54 7.70
C ASP A 178 9.22 5.82 6.20
N ASN A 179 10.44 6.16 5.74
CA ASN A 179 10.66 6.31 4.32
C ASN A 179 10.71 4.92 3.63
N ARG A 180 9.90 4.77 2.58
CA ARG A 180 9.86 3.54 1.78
C ARG A 180 11.21 3.11 1.20
N LEU A 181 12.15 4.06 1.02
CA LEU A 181 13.46 3.79 0.47
C LEU A 181 14.37 3.01 1.42
N ILE A 182 14.07 2.96 2.72
CA ILE A 182 14.77 2.08 3.68
C ILE A 182 14.76 0.63 3.19
N GLY A 183 13.60 0.13 2.70
CA GLY A 183 13.49 -1.21 2.14
C GLY A 183 14.08 -1.38 0.73
N GLN A 184 14.63 -0.31 0.12
CA GLN A 184 15.33 -0.31 -1.17
C GLN A 184 16.83 -0.03 -1.02
N ASN A 185 17.30 0.07 0.22
CA ASN A 185 18.72 0.03 0.58
C ASN A 185 19.13 -1.42 0.85
N ASP A 186 20.42 -1.67 1.05
CA ASP A 186 20.81 -2.85 1.80
C ASP A 186 20.00 -2.83 3.08
N ASN A 187 19.34 -3.93 3.40
CA ASN A 187 18.38 -3.89 4.49
C ASN A 187 18.31 -5.21 5.24
N PHE A 188 17.92 -5.08 6.50
CA PHE A 188 17.54 -6.19 7.37
C PHE A 188 16.11 -5.94 7.81
N SER A 189 15.21 -6.86 7.49
CA SER A 189 13.78 -6.70 7.67
C SER A 189 13.21 -7.90 8.41
N LEU A 190 12.41 -7.64 9.44
CA LEU A 190 11.80 -8.62 10.32
C LEU A 190 10.28 -8.58 10.16
N VAL A 191 9.65 -9.74 10.10
CA VAL A 191 8.19 -9.90 10.28
C VAL A 191 7.93 -10.82 11.47
N LEU A 192 6.98 -10.41 12.34
CA LEU A 192 6.51 -11.20 13.48
C LEU A 192 5.00 -11.40 13.40
N ASP A 193 4.54 -12.64 13.34
CA ASP A 193 3.15 -13.04 13.51
C ASP A 193 2.96 -13.57 14.95
N THR A 194 2.57 -12.68 15.83
CA THR A 194 2.48 -12.95 17.27
C THR A 194 1.23 -13.73 17.68
N PHE A 195 0.26 -13.88 16.78
CA PHE A 195 -0.94 -14.68 16.98
C PHE A 195 -0.84 -16.06 16.33
N TYR A 196 0.20 -16.28 15.52
CA TYR A 196 0.38 -17.47 14.70
C TYR A 196 -0.82 -17.75 13.80
N ASP A 197 -1.39 -16.69 13.22
CA ASP A 197 -2.56 -16.78 12.35
C ASP A 197 -2.18 -16.90 10.87
N ARG A 198 -0.88 -16.76 10.54
CA ARG A 198 -0.31 -16.89 9.19
C ARG A 198 -0.88 -15.87 8.19
N ARG A 199 -1.34 -14.71 8.67
CA ARG A 199 -2.04 -13.70 7.86
C ARG A 199 -1.67 -12.27 8.22
N ASN A 200 -1.48 -12.04 9.52
CA ASN A 200 -1.23 -10.71 10.05
C ASN A 200 0.12 -10.70 10.75
N GLY A 201 0.75 -9.55 10.80
CA GLY A 201 2.05 -9.45 11.45
C GLY A 201 2.54 -8.02 11.57
N TYR A 202 3.60 -7.90 12.34
CA TYR A 202 4.34 -6.66 12.53
C TYR A 202 5.59 -6.70 11.67
N LEU A 203 5.86 -5.61 10.98
CA LEU A 203 7.01 -5.44 10.12
C LEU A 203 7.95 -4.41 10.73
N PHE A 204 9.25 -4.74 10.81
CA PHE A 204 10.32 -3.83 11.24
C PHE A 204 11.44 -3.88 10.22
N GLN A 205 11.88 -2.73 9.72
CA GLN A 205 12.92 -2.64 8.71
C GLN A 205 13.96 -1.61 9.10
N THR A 206 15.22 -1.95 8.85
CA THR A 206 16.35 -1.05 8.98
C THR A 206 17.33 -1.21 7.84
N ASN A 207 18.27 -0.28 7.74
CA ASN A 207 19.38 -0.27 6.79
C ASN A 207 20.71 0.01 7.52
N PRO A 208 21.86 -0.05 6.85
CA PRO A 208 23.16 0.20 7.48
C PRO A 208 23.34 1.59 8.14
N LEU A 209 22.44 2.54 7.91
CA LEU A 209 22.44 3.84 8.60
C LEU A 209 21.61 3.85 9.89
N GLY A 210 20.88 2.77 10.20
CA GLY A 210 19.96 2.71 11.33
C GLY A 210 18.64 3.46 11.09
N GLY A 211 18.19 3.56 9.83
CA GLY A 211 16.86 4.07 9.51
C GLY A 211 15.78 3.17 10.10
N LEU A 212 14.72 3.77 10.65
CA LEU A 212 13.59 3.04 11.23
C LEU A 212 12.40 3.07 10.28
N ARG A 213 11.83 1.89 10.02
CA ARG A 213 10.55 1.78 9.33
C ARG A 213 9.77 0.62 9.91
N ASP A 214 8.56 0.89 10.33
CA ASP A 214 7.65 -0.11 10.87
C ASP A 214 6.36 -0.19 10.04
N GLY A 215 5.59 -1.25 10.23
CA GLY A 215 4.34 -1.44 9.53
C GLY A 215 3.50 -2.57 10.11
N LEU A 216 2.20 -2.49 9.88
CA LEU A 216 1.24 -3.52 10.26
C LEU A 216 0.74 -4.25 9.03
N ILE A 217 0.99 -5.56 8.96
CA ILE A 217 0.50 -6.41 7.88
C ILE A 217 -0.90 -6.92 8.24
N THR A 218 -1.84 -6.76 7.32
CA THR A 218 -3.21 -7.27 7.44
C THR A 218 -3.55 -8.09 6.21
N ASP A 219 -3.96 -9.35 6.41
CA ASP A 219 -4.36 -10.30 5.34
C ASP A 219 -3.31 -10.50 4.27
N GLU A 220 -2.07 -10.64 4.64
CA GLU A 220 -0.96 -10.74 3.69
C GLU A 220 -0.99 -9.64 2.60
N ARG A 221 0.14 -9.25 2.06
CA ARG A 221 0.29 -8.27 0.97
C ARG A 221 -0.29 -6.86 1.24
N ASN A 222 -0.94 -6.63 2.39
CA ASN A 222 -1.46 -5.33 2.78
C ASN A 222 -0.68 -4.82 3.99
N ALA A 223 0.45 -4.17 3.77
CA ALA A 223 1.19 -3.52 4.84
C ALA A 223 0.76 -2.05 4.96
N ASN A 224 0.39 -1.66 6.16
CA ASN A 224 0.18 -0.26 6.53
C ASN A 224 1.47 0.26 7.17
N TYR A 225 2.23 1.05 6.43
CA TYR A 225 3.49 1.66 6.86
C TYR A 225 3.30 3.01 7.56
N ASP A 226 2.07 3.46 7.70
CA ASP A 226 1.72 4.64 8.51
C ASP A 226 1.43 4.26 9.97
N TRP A 227 1.46 2.95 10.28
CA TRP A 227 1.43 2.46 11.66
C TRP A 227 2.79 2.67 12.30
N ASN A 228 2.80 3.39 13.41
CA ASN A 228 4.00 3.73 14.14
C ASN A 228 3.96 3.10 15.54
N THR A 229 5.06 2.46 15.93
CA THR A 229 5.20 1.93 17.27
C THR A 229 6.56 2.32 17.90
N VAL A 230 6.69 2.07 19.19
CA VAL A 230 7.93 2.35 19.92
C VAL A 230 8.83 1.12 19.84
N TRP A 231 9.95 1.26 19.18
CA TRP A 231 11.04 0.30 19.13
C TRP A 231 12.36 1.02 18.86
N ASP A 232 13.47 0.36 19.08
CA ASP A 232 14.78 0.94 18.79
C ASP A 232 15.62 0.01 17.93
N VAL A 233 16.59 0.58 17.22
CA VAL A 233 17.59 -0.13 16.45
C VAL A 233 18.93 0.59 16.53
N ARG A 234 19.98 -0.19 16.66
CA ARG A 234 21.37 0.28 16.55
C ARG A 234 22.10 -0.52 15.51
N VAL A 235 23.01 0.14 14.84
CA VAL A 235 23.78 -0.44 13.75
C VAL A 235 25.24 -0.04 13.87
N HIS A 236 26.13 -1.01 13.70
CA HIS A 236 27.56 -0.79 13.59
C HIS A 236 28.06 -1.28 12.24
N GLN A 237 28.93 -0.51 11.60
CA GLN A 237 29.46 -0.84 10.27
C GLN A 237 30.98 -1.05 10.32
N THR A 238 31.43 -2.16 9.72
CA THR A 238 32.85 -2.43 9.42
C THR A 238 33.07 -2.47 7.92
N ASP A 239 34.26 -2.78 7.48
CA ASP A 239 34.58 -2.95 6.05
C ASP A 239 34.09 -4.29 5.49
N GLN A 240 33.76 -5.27 6.33
CA GLN A 240 33.40 -6.64 5.93
C GLN A 240 31.96 -7.01 6.25
N TYR A 241 31.33 -6.32 7.17
CA TYR A 241 29.95 -6.58 7.60
C TYR A 241 29.34 -5.33 8.23
N TRP A 242 28.05 -5.40 8.45
CA TRP A 242 27.35 -4.49 9.34
C TRP A 242 26.48 -5.29 10.31
N ASP A 243 26.52 -4.89 11.55
CA ASP A 243 25.73 -5.47 12.62
C ASP A 243 24.48 -4.65 12.86
N VAL A 244 23.40 -5.31 13.27
CA VAL A 244 22.13 -4.71 13.66
C VAL A 244 21.62 -5.34 14.94
N GLU A 245 21.15 -4.50 15.87
CA GLU A 245 20.40 -4.91 17.05
C GLU A 245 19.07 -4.17 17.08
N MET A 246 17.97 -4.93 17.06
CA MET A 246 16.61 -4.42 17.22
C MET A 246 16.09 -4.76 18.60
N GLU A 247 15.58 -3.75 19.31
CA GLU A 247 14.88 -3.87 20.58
C GLU A 247 13.40 -3.56 20.40
N ILE A 248 12.54 -4.55 20.62
CA ILE A 248 11.10 -4.45 20.40
C ILE A 248 10.39 -4.73 21.72
N PRO A 249 9.88 -3.69 22.41
CA PRO A 249 9.14 -3.88 23.66
C PRO A 249 7.88 -4.71 23.47
N PHE A 250 7.58 -5.66 24.36
CA PHE A 250 6.32 -6.40 24.34
C PHE A 250 5.10 -5.46 24.39
N LYS A 251 5.22 -4.31 25.03
CA LYS A 251 4.20 -3.25 25.03
C LYS A 251 3.89 -2.70 23.63
N SER A 252 4.77 -2.89 22.66
CA SER A 252 4.58 -2.44 21.26
C SER A 252 3.89 -3.49 20.38
N LEU A 253 3.70 -4.70 20.90
CA LEU A 253 3.12 -5.84 20.21
C LEU A 253 1.79 -6.25 20.85
N ARG A 254 0.96 -6.94 20.09
CA ARG A 254 -0.21 -7.67 20.59
C ARG A 254 0.07 -9.15 20.41
N PHE A 255 -0.21 -9.96 21.40
CA PHE A 255 0.07 -11.39 21.44
C PHE A 255 -0.93 -12.11 22.35
N LYS A 256 -1.01 -13.44 22.27
CA LYS A 256 -1.72 -14.25 23.26
C LYS A 256 -0.92 -14.28 24.57
N PRO A 257 -1.54 -14.32 25.76
CA PRO A 257 -0.80 -14.44 27.02
C PRO A 257 -0.26 -15.84 27.22
N GLY A 258 0.74 -15.97 28.08
CA GLY A 258 1.20 -17.24 28.60
C GLY A 258 2.65 -17.59 28.20
N GLU A 259 3.09 -18.69 28.79
CA GLU A 259 4.40 -19.28 28.48
C GLU A 259 4.32 -20.14 27.21
N GLY A 260 5.49 -20.43 26.63
CA GLY A 260 5.59 -21.33 25.48
C GLY A 260 4.91 -20.81 24.22
N GLN A 261 5.03 -19.50 23.96
CA GLN A 261 4.46 -18.87 22.76
C GLN A 261 4.97 -19.52 21.48
N ILE A 262 4.07 -19.66 20.50
CA ILE A 262 4.39 -20.01 19.12
C ILE A 262 4.03 -18.81 18.26
N TRP A 263 5.04 -18.23 17.58
CA TRP A 263 4.88 -17.10 16.68
C TRP A 263 5.31 -17.48 15.26
N GLY A 264 4.93 -16.69 14.28
CA GLY A 264 5.55 -16.71 12.96
C GLY A 264 6.67 -15.68 12.91
N ILE A 265 7.76 -16.00 12.20
CA ILE A 265 8.87 -15.08 11.98
C ILE A 265 9.41 -15.24 10.57
N ASN A 266 9.75 -14.14 9.90
CA ASN A 266 10.64 -14.20 8.74
C ASN A 266 11.60 -13.01 8.76
N ILE A 267 12.79 -13.24 8.23
CA ILE A 267 13.83 -12.23 8.08
C ILE A 267 14.15 -12.15 6.59
N ARG A 268 14.21 -10.93 6.07
CA ARG A 268 14.75 -10.62 4.75
C ARG A 268 16.08 -9.91 4.88
N ARG A 269 17.06 -10.38 4.15
CA ARG A 269 18.32 -9.69 3.84
C ARG A 269 18.26 -9.21 2.40
N GLY A 270 18.31 -7.90 2.18
CA GLY A 270 18.43 -7.29 0.85
C GLY A 270 19.86 -6.82 0.60
N VAL A 271 20.45 -7.22 -0.53
CA VAL A 271 21.78 -6.78 -1.01
C VAL A 271 21.59 -6.08 -2.34
N GLU A 272 21.46 -4.77 -2.30
CA GLU A 272 21.07 -3.98 -3.48
C GLU A 272 22.12 -3.96 -4.60
N SER A 273 23.40 -4.06 -4.26
CA SER A 273 24.48 -4.15 -5.27
C SER A 273 24.39 -5.40 -6.13
N LYS A 274 23.81 -6.47 -5.62
CA LYS A 274 23.59 -7.76 -6.29
C LYS A 274 22.16 -7.94 -6.77
N LYS A 275 21.24 -7.05 -6.36
CA LYS A 275 19.78 -7.23 -6.52
C LYS A 275 19.30 -8.57 -5.96
N GLU A 276 19.90 -8.95 -4.86
CA GLU A 276 19.60 -10.19 -4.14
C GLU A 276 18.69 -9.92 -2.96
N ASP A 277 17.63 -10.71 -2.88
CA ASP A 277 16.74 -10.82 -1.73
C ASP A 277 16.80 -12.25 -1.22
N SER A 278 17.25 -12.43 0.01
CA SER A 278 17.29 -13.73 0.69
C SER A 278 16.48 -13.72 1.98
N PHE A 279 15.91 -14.86 2.34
CA PHE A 279 14.98 -15.02 3.45
C PHE A 279 15.39 -16.18 4.36
N LEU A 280 15.03 -16.06 5.65
CA LEU A 280 15.17 -17.13 6.63
C LEU A 280 14.34 -18.37 6.23
N SER A 281 13.07 -18.17 5.89
CA SER A 281 12.15 -19.16 5.33
C SER A 281 11.90 -18.84 3.86
N PRO A 282 11.97 -19.81 2.94
CA PRO A 282 11.83 -19.58 1.51
C PRO A 282 10.50 -18.89 1.17
N ILE A 283 10.56 -17.89 0.31
CA ILE A 283 9.39 -17.19 -0.22
C ILE A 283 9.38 -17.37 -1.74
N PRO A 284 8.27 -17.80 -2.34
CA PRO A 284 8.19 -17.93 -3.79
C PRO A 284 8.45 -16.60 -4.51
N ARG A 285 9.16 -16.65 -5.63
CA ARG A 285 9.46 -15.50 -6.47
C ARG A 285 8.19 -14.79 -6.98
N SER A 286 7.09 -15.53 -7.15
CA SER A 286 5.79 -14.98 -7.51
C SER A 286 5.22 -13.98 -6.50
N ALA A 287 5.71 -13.96 -5.26
CA ALA A 287 5.34 -12.97 -4.25
C ALA A 287 5.89 -11.57 -4.55
N ALA A 288 6.96 -11.48 -5.37
CA ALA A 288 7.55 -10.22 -5.86
C ALA A 288 7.72 -9.18 -4.73
N TRP A 289 7.21 -7.96 -4.93
CA TRP A 289 7.30 -6.87 -3.95
C TRP A 289 6.57 -7.14 -2.62
N GLY A 290 5.63 -8.09 -2.61
CA GLY A 290 4.89 -8.51 -1.42
C GLY A 290 5.54 -9.66 -0.65
N ALA A 291 6.76 -10.05 -1.00
CA ALA A 291 7.42 -11.21 -0.41
C ALA A 291 7.49 -11.16 1.12
N LEU A 292 7.98 -10.05 1.67
CA LEU A 292 8.11 -9.89 3.12
C LEU A 292 6.76 -9.87 3.85
N GLN A 293 5.67 -9.51 3.15
CA GLN A 293 4.31 -9.46 3.72
C GLN A 293 3.61 -10.82 3.67
N ARG A 294 4.27 -11.84 3.12
CA ARG A 294 3.70 -13.16 2.94
C ARG A 294 3.88 -14.00 4.21
N VAL A 295 3.08 -13.67 5.20
CA VAL A 295 3.14 -14.23 6.56
C VAL A 295 2.85 -15.74 6.58
N SER A 296 2.07 -16.25 5.59
CA SER A 296 1.77 -17.68 5.47
C SER A 296 3.01 -18.54 5.22
N ASP A 297 4.07 -17.99 4.66
CA ASP A 297 5.31 -18.69 4.36
C ASP A 297 6.41 -18.42 5.43
N ALA A 298 6.07 -17.74 6.53
CA ALA A 298 6.99 -17.45 7.62
C ALA A 298 7.44 -18.73 8.36
N ALA A 299 8.65 -18.72 8.88
CA ALA A 299 9.17 -19.72 9.80
C ALA A 299 8.36 -19.72 11.12
N THR A 300 8.51 -20.77 11.93
CA THR A 300 7.93 -20.82 13.26
C THR A 300 8.96 -20.42 14.31
N LEU A 301 8.58 -19.53 15.21
CA LEU A 301 9.39 -19.08 16.36
C LEU A 301 8.78 -19.66 17.62
N VAL A 302 9.61 -20.35 18.40
CA VAL A 302 9.24 -21.00 19.68
C VAL A 302 10.14 -20.54 20.82
N GLY A 303 9.76 -20.85 22.05
CA GLY A 303 10.58 -20.63 23.25
C GLY A 303 10.45 -19.24 23.83
N ILE A 304 9.59 -18.37 23.32
CA ILE A 304 9.30 -17.07 23.93
C ILE A 304 8.31 -17.24 25.08
N SER A 305 8.58 -16.56 26.19
CA SER A 305 7.62 -16.34 27.26
C SER A 305 7.26 -14.86 27.31
N VAL A 306 6.00 -14.55 27.32
CA VAL A 306 5.49 -13.16 27.28
C VAL A 306 4.85 -12.80 28.63
N PRO A 307 4.82 -11.49 28.98
CA PRO A 307 4.15 -11.04 30.19
C PRO A 307 2.65 -11.45 30.21
N SER A 308 2.18 -11.95 31.33
CA SER A 308 0.79 -12.38 31.50
C SER A 308 -0.22 -11.24 31.48
N ASN A 309 0.24 -10.01 31.73
CA ASN A 309 -0.61 -8.83 31.78
C ASN A 309 -0.11 -7.76 30.79
N SER A 310 -0.81 -7.60 29.66
CA SER A 310 -0.49 -6.61 28.62
C SER A 310 -1.58 -5.55 28.43
N ARG A 311 -2.23 -5.14 29.51
CA ARG A 311 -3.18 -4.01 29.45
C ARG A 311 -2.38 -2.73 29.34
N ASN A 312 -2.14 -2.30 28.10
CA ASN A 312 -1.41 -1.09 27.80
C ASN A 312 -2.38 0.07 27.73
N LEU A 313 -2.19 1.07 28.57
CA LEU A 313 -2.83 2.37 28.48
C LEU A 313 -1.79 3.37 27.97
N GLU A 314 -2.08 3.98 26.84
CA GLU A 314 -1.29 5.09 26.29
C GLU A 314 -2.17 6.33 26.30
N ILE A 315 -1.62 7.45 26.76
CA ILE A 315 -2.28 8.76 26.74
C ILE A 315 -1.31 9.74 26.09
N LYS A 316 -1.78 10.41 25.04
CA LYS A 316 -0.98 11.36 24.25
C LYS A 316 -1.67 12.74 24.22
N PRO A 317 -1.56 13.55 25.27
CA PRO A 317 -2.03 14.93 25.23
C PRO A 317 -1.20 15.73 24.24
N PHE A 318 -1.84 16.73 23.63
CA PHE A 318 -1.18 17.67 22.75
C PHE A 318 -1.68 19.10 22.96
N GLY A 319 -0.79 20.06 22.69
CA GLY A 319 -1.12 21.46 22.56
C GLY A 319 -0.71 21.97 21.20
N ILE A 320 -1.53 22.83 20.64
CA ILE A 320 -1.29 23.46 19.35
C ILE A 320 -1.46 24.97 19.44
N SER A 321 -0.61 25.68 18.71
CA SER A 321 -0.73 27.12 18.50
C SER A 321 -0.57 27.39 17.01
N SER A 322 -1.47 28.16 16.45
CA SER A 322 -1.42 28.50 15.03
C SER A 322 -1.71 29.98 14.78
N VAL A 323 -1.01 30.50 13.76
CA VAL A 323 -1.29 31.82 13.19
C VAL A 323 -1.61 31.58 11.72
N THR A 324 -2.85 31.83 11.35
CA THR A 324 -3.28 31.73 9.96
C THR A 324 -3.64 33.10 9.41
N GLY A 325 -3.27 33.36 8.18
CA GLY A 325 -3.60 34.60 7.48
C GLY A 325 -4.22 34.30 6.14
N THR A 326 -5.37 34.90 5.86
CA THR A 326 -6.04 34.80 4.57
C THR A 326 -6.23 36.20 3.99
N ARG A 327 -5.95 36.36 2.70
CA ARG A 327 -6.18 37.65 2.01
C ARG A 327 -7.68 37.84 1.83
N ASN A 328 -8.18 38.96 2.33
CA ASN A 328 -9.57 39.36 2.18
C ASN A 328 -9.85 40.09 0.85
N THR A 329 -11.10 40.45 0.59
CA THR A 329 -11.53 41.15 -0.62
C THR A 329 -10.90 42.54 -0.78
N THR A 330 -10.39 43.14 0.31
CA THR A 330 -9.71 44.43 0.31
C THR A 330 -8.21 44.34 0.16
N ASN A 331 -7.69 43.14 -0.25
CA ASN A 331 -6.27 42.82 -0.43
C ASN A 331 -5.41 42.94 0.86
N VAL A 332 -6.01 42.87 2.02
CA VAL A 332 -5.34 42.84 3.33
C VAL A 332 -5.30 41.39 3.83
N ILE A 333 -4.20 41.01 4.46
CA ILE A 333 -4.09 39.67 5.11
C ILE A 333 -4.62 39.81 6.54
N ASP A 334 -5.76 39.20 6.79
CA ASP A 334 -6.31 39.06 8.14
C ASP A 334 -5.65 37.86 8.83
N ASN A 335 -4.96 38.16 9.94
CA ASN A 335 -4.31 37.13 10.75
C ASN A 335 -5.24 36.69 11.87
N ASN A 336 -5.40 35.38 12.01
CA ASN A 336 -6.15 34.74 13.10
C ASN A 336 -5.18 33.90 13.94
N PHE A 337 -5.19 34.15 15.25
CA PHE A 337 -4.44 33.37 16.19
C PHE A 337 -5.38 32.38 16.90
N LEU A 338 -5.02 31.08 16.82
CA LEU A 338 -5.75 30.00 17.47
C LEU A 338 -4.80 29.23 18.38
N GLY A 339 -5.26 28.95 19.58
CA GLY A 339 -4.61 27.97 20.47
C GLY A 339 -5.62 26.90 20.84
N ASP A 340 -5.19 25.65 20.83
CA ASP A 340 -6.05 24.51 21.12
C ASP A 340 -5.33 23.41 21.86
N VAL A 341 -6.07 22.57 22.57
CA VAL A 341 -5.58 21.42 23.30
C VAL A 341 -6.48 20.22 23.04
N GLY A 342 -5.88 19.05 22.98
CA GLY A 342 -6.61 17.80 22.83
C GLY A 342 -5.80 16.63 23.38
N PHE A 343 -6.35 15.48 23.28
CA PHE A 343 -5.64 14.26 23.65
C PHE A 343 -6.12 13.07 22.85
N ASP A 344 -5.20 12.13 22.65
CA ASP A 344 -5.48 10.80 22.18
C ASP A 344 -5.23 9.81 23.33
N ALA A 345 -6.08 8.80 23.45
CA ALA A 345 -5.91 7.72 24.43
C ALA A 345 -6.10 6.38 23.73
N LYS A 346 -5.24 5.44 24.03
CA LYS A 346 -5.30 4.07 23.51
C LYS A 346 -5.30 3.09 24.68
N TYR A 347 -6.25 2.17 24.66
CA TYR A 347 -6.41 1.18 25.70
C TYR A 347 -6.62 -0.22 25.12
N GLY A 348 -5.84 -1.18 25.58
CA GLY A 348 -6.03 -2.60 25.28
C GLY A 348 -7.27 -3.15 26.01
N LEU A 349 -8.40 -3.27 25.32
CA LEU A 349 -9.62 -3.87 25.88
C LEU A 349 -9.41 -5.33 26.19
N THR A 350 -8.81 -6.03 25.26
CA THR A 350 -8.32 -7.41 25.38
C THR A 350 -6.95 -7.46 24.72
N GLN A 351 -6.32 -8.61 24.74
CA GLN A 351 -5.03 -8.79 24.07
C GLN A 351 -5.10 -8.59 22.55
N GLY A 352 -6.25 -8.90 21.96
CA GLY A 352 -6.48 -8.74 20.51
C GLY A 352 -7.25 -7.49 20.12
N LEU A 353 -7.89 -6.78 21.05
CA LEU A 353 -8.74 -5.62 20.76
C LEU A 353 -8.21 -4.36 21.43
N THR A 354 -8.12 -3.29 20.68
CA THR A 354 -7.69 -1.97 21.16
C THR A 354 -8.82 -0.95 20.96
N ALA A 355 -9.07 -0.15 21.97
CA ALA A 355 -9.91 1.03 21.89
C ALA A 355 -9.03 2.28 21.80
N ASP A 356 -9.31 3.12 20.83
CA ASP A 356 -8.69 4.42 20.64
C ASP A 356 -9.75 5.49 20.84
N PHE A 357 -9.40 6.54 21.57
CA PHE A 357 -10.24 7.71 21.79
C PHE A 357 -9.47 8.95 21.40
N THR A 358 -10.13 9.88 20.77
CA THR A 358 -9.55 11.18 20.44
C THR A 358 -10.53 12.28 20.77
N VAL A 359 -10.02 13.39 21.32
CA VAL A 359 -10.81 14.58 21.63
C VAL A 359 -10.12 15.78 21.01
N ASN A 360 -10.91 16.57 20.30
CA ASN A 360 -10.48 17.81 19.66
C ASN A 360 -9.31 17.58 18.68
N THR A 361 -9.46 16.59 17.81
CA THR A 361 -8.40 16.11 16.91
C THR A 361 -7.96 17.19 15.92
N ASP A 362 -6.67 17.48 15.91
CA ASP A 362 -6.04 18.41 14.98
C ASP A 362 -5.10 17.71 13.99
N PHE A 363 -5.04 18.24 12.78
CA PHE A 363 -4.29 17.68 11.65
C PHE A 363 -3.23 18.63 11.08
N ALA A 364 -2.87 19.68 11.78
CA ALA A 364 -1.94 20.68 11.30
C ALA A 364 -0.53 20.15 11.01
N GLN A 365 -0.16 19.00 11.59
CA GLN A 365 1.10 18.31 11.28
C GLN A 365 1.10 17.56 9.93
N VAL A 366 -0.05 17.43 9.29
CA VAL A 366 -0.16 16.69 8.02
C VAL A 366 0.45 17.50 6.89
N GLU A 367 1.30 16.85 6.08
CA GLU A 367 1.89 17.45 4.89
C GLU A 367 0.82 17.68 3.81
N ASP A 368 0.93 18.79 3.10
CA ASP A 368 0.06 19.12 1.95
C ASP A 368 0.06 18.00 0.91
N ASP A 369 -1.05 17.87 0.19
CA ASP A 369 -1.15 16.91 -0.90
C ASP A 369 -0.28 17.33 -2.09
N MET A 370 0.33 16.33 -2.72
CA MET A 370 1.02 16.54 -3.98
C MET A 370 0.02 16.97 -5.05
N GLN A 371 0.22 18.14 -5.62
CA GLN A 371 -0.63 18.63 -6.69
C GLN A 371 -0.58 17.72 -7.92
N GLN A 372 -1.70 17.69 -8.66
CA GLN A 372 -1.87 16.91 -9.87
C GLN A 372 -2.57 17.77 -10.93
N VAL A 373 -2.20 17.57 -12.19
CA VAL A 373 -2.95 18.12 -13.33
C VAL A 373 -4.07 17.14 -13.67
N ASN A 374 -5.31 17.59 -13.61
CA ASN A 374 -6.47 16.77 -13.97
C ASN A 374 -6.94 17.14 -15.39
N LEU A 375 -6.70 16.26 -16.34
CA LEU A 375 -7.18 16.36 -17.72
C LEU A 375 -8.37 15.41 -18.00
N THR A 376 -9.04 14.97 -16.93
CA THR A 376 -10.21 14.09 -17.00
C THR A 376 -11.42 14.74 -16.35
N ARG A 377 -12.61 14.29 -16.71
CA ARG A 377 -13.88 14.76 -16.11
C ARG A 377 -14.16 14.20 -14.72
N PHE A 378 -13.24 13.37 -14.17
CA PHE A 378 -13.45 12.67 -12.91
C PHE A 378 -12.67 13.31 -11.77
N SER A 379 -13.18 13.19 -10.54
CA SER A 379 -12.53 13.66 -9.33
C SER A 379 -11.19 12.96 -9.09
N LEU A 380 -10.21 13.70 -8.58
CA LEU A 380 -8.95 13.14 -8.11
C LEU A 380 -9.14 12.42 -6.77
N PHE A 381 -8.38 11.38 -6.58
CA PHE A 381 -8.30 10.64 -5.32
C PHE A 381 -7.02 11.03 -4.58
N PHE A 382 -7.17 11.36 -3.28
CA PHE A 382 -6.04 11.63 -2.38
C PHE A 382 -6.12 10.67 -1.19
N PRO A 383 -5.05 9.95 -0.83
CA PRO A 383 -5.07 9.01 0.28
C PRO A 383 -5.26 9.71 1.62
N GLU A 384 -5.70 8.96 2.64
CA GLU A 384 -5.72 9.43 4.03
C GLU A 384 -4.29 9.67 4.53
N LYS A 385 -4.09 10.68 5.37
CA LYS A 385 -2.79 11.04 5.96
C LYS A 385 -2.86 11.29 7.47
N ARG A 386 -4.07 11.30 8.04
CA ARG A 386 -4.30 11.61 9.45
C ARG A 386 -4.05 10.38 10.31
N GLU A 387 -3.13 10.49 11.27
CA GLU A 387 -2.62 9.39 12.12
C GLU A 387 -3.75 8.57 12.75
N PHE A 388 -4.77 9.22 13.31
CA PHE A 388 -5.92 8.54 13.93
C PHE A 388 -6.62 7.56 12.98
N PHE A 389 -6.72 7.87 11.68
CA PHE A 389 -7.40 7.01 10.71
C PHE A 389 -6.48 5.97 10.07
N LEU A 390 -5.17 6.22 10.07
CA LEU A 390 -4.19 5.35 9.42
C LEU A 390 -3.96 4.06 10.20
N GLU A 391 -3.94 4.14 11.52
CA GLU A 391 -3.76 2.97 12.36
C GLU A 391 -4.97 2.02 12.25
N GLY A 392 -4.72 0.75 11.96
CA GLY A 392 -5.77 -0.25 11.77
C GLY A 392 -6.62 -0.09 10.50
N GLN A 393 -6.25 0.82 9.60
CA GLN A 393 -6.99 1.10 8.34
C GLN A 393 -7.29 -0.17 7.54
N GLY A 394 -6.37 -1.13 7.52
CA GLY A 394 -6.53 -2.40 6.79
C GLY A 394 -7.76 -3.22 7.24
N ILE A 395 -8.21 -3.06 8.48
CA ILE A 395 -9.41 -3.74 9.00
C ILE A 395 -10.67 -3.24 8.27
N PHE A 396 -10.71 -1.94 7.92
CA PHE A 396 -11.84 -1.32 7.23
C PHE A 396 -11.81 -1.48 5.70
N ASN A 397 -10.85 -2.21 5.14
CA ASN A 397 -10.86 -2.55 3.72
C ASN A 397 -12.08 -3.41 3.38
N PHE A 398 -12.69 -3.16 2.20
CA PHE A 398 -13.87 -3.84 1.72
C PHE A 398 -13.73 -4.25 0.25
N GLY A 399 -14.24 -5.42 -0.12
CA GLY A 399 -14.26 -5.88 -1.51
C GLY A 399 -12.88 -6.19 -2.12
N GLY A 400 -11.85 -6.44 -1.30
CA GLY A 400 -10.49 -6.67 -1.77
C GLY A 400 -9.77 -5.40 -2.25
N VAL A 401 -10.34 -4.21 -1.99
CA VAL A 401 -9.74 -2.92 -2.35
C VAL A 401 -9.02 -2.33 -1.13
N ASN A 402 -7.77 -1.92 -1.33
CA ASN A 402 -6.99 -1.24 -0.32
C ASN A 402 -7.21 0.28 -0.43
N SER A 403 -7.85 0.87 0.57
CA SER A 403 -8.12 2.30 0.64
C SER A 403 -6.88 3.17 0.88
N GLY A 404 -5.81 2.58 1.43
CA GLY A 404 -4.57 3.32 1.76
C GLY A 404 -3.68 3.60 0.55
N TYR A 405 -3.68 2.71 -0.44
CA TYR A 405 -2.84 2.83 -1.66
C TYR A 405 -3.66 2.85 -2.95
N GLY A 406 -4.98 3.05 -2.85
CA GLY A 406 -5.88 3.08 -3.99
C GLY A 406 -5.45 4.12 -5.02
N ARG A 407 -4.81 3.68 -6.10
CA ARG A 407 -4.84 4.45 -7.34
C ARG A 407 -6.30 4.58 -7.70
N GLY A 408 -6.86 5.80 -7.68
CA GLY A 408 -8.26 6.10 -7.93
C GLY A 408 -8.91 5.29 -9.06
N GLY A 409 -9.23 4.04 -8.77
CA GLY A 409 -9.97 3.14 -9.65
C GLY A 409 -11.46 3.48 -9.59
N GLU A 410 -12.26 2.83 -10.43
CA GLU A 410 -13.71 3.02 -10.42
C GLU A 410 -14.42 2.12 -9.38
N THR A 411 -13.73 1.20 -8.71
CA THR A 411 -14.33 0.41 -7.63
C THR A 411 -14.68 1.32 -6.45
N PRO A 412 -15.93 1.39 -6.04
CA PRO A 412 -16.35 2.22 -4.92
C PRO A 412 -15.71 1.81 -3.61
N LEU A 413 -15.41 2.79 -2.77
CA LEU A 413 -15.04 2.58 -1.37
C LEU A 413 -16.28 2.82 -0.52
N LEU A 414 -16.72 1.86 0.28
CA LEU A 414 -17.82 2.06 1.24
C LEU A 414 -17.40 2.96 2.41
N PHE A 415 -16.13 2.91 2.76
CA PHE A 415 -15.52 3.73 3.79
C PHE A 415 -14.25 4.42 3.27
N PHE A 416 -14.22 5.74 3.38
CA PHE A 416 -13.09 6.59 3.05
C PHE A 416 -13.00 7.69 4.11
N SER A 417 -12.13 7.48 5.09
CA SER A 417 -12.00 8.32 6.29
C SER A 417 -11.75 9.79 5.97
N ARG A 418 -11.10 10.09 4.83
CA ARG A 418 -10.83 11.47 4.42
C ARG A 418 -12.10 12.31 4.23
N ASN A 419 -13.26 11.70 3.97
CA ASN A 419 -14.54 12.40 3.90
C ASN A 419 -15.09 12.81 5.28
N ILE A 420 -14.50 12.31 6.37
CA ILE A 420 -14.87 12.71 7.74
C ILE A 420 -14.10 13.98 8.11
N GLY A 421 -14.79 15.01 8.64
CA GLY A 421 -14.18 16.26 9.06
C GLY A 421 -13.73 17.15 7.90
N LEU A 422 -14.35 16.99 6.72
CA LEU A 422 -14.18 17.90 5.58
C LEU A 422 -15.55 18.32 5.04
N ALA A 423 -15.70 19.62 4.74
CA ALA A 423 -16.82 20.17 3.98
C ALA A 423 -16.27 21.10 2.89
N ASN A 424 -16.65 20.86 1.65
CA ASN A 424 -16.18 21.65 0.49
C ASN A 424 -14.64 21.77 0.41
N GLY A 425 -13.92 20.72 0.83
CA GLY A 425 -12.46 20.70 0.86
C GLY A 425 -11.82 21.46 2.03
N GLN A 426 -12.62 22.05 2.92
CA GLN A 426 -12.16 22.75 4.12
C GLN A 426 -12.35 21.88 5.36
N PRO A 427 -11.45 21.97 6.36
CA PRO A 427 -11.54 21.17 7.57
C PRO A 427 -12.72 21.63 8.46
N VAL A 428 -13.44 20.63 8.99
CA VAL A 428 -14.48 20.81 10.02
C VAL A 428 -13.99 20.15 11.30
N THR A 429 -14.12 20.84 12.44
CA THR A 429 -13.63 20.36 13.73
C THR A 429 -14.24 19.03 14.13
N MET A 430 -13.40 18.05 14.45
CA MET A 430 -13.82 16.79 15.05
C MET A 430 -13.76 16.89 16.57
N ARG A 431 -14.93 16.95 17.21
CA ARG A 431 -15.05 17.12 18.67
C ARG A 431 -14.56 15.91 19.43
N ALA A 432 -14.99 14.74 18.99
CA ALA A 432 -14.64 13.48 19.64
C ALA A 432 -14.68 12.32 18.63
N GLY A 433 -13.83 11.38 18.83
CA GLY A 433 -13.79 10.13 18.07
C GLY A 433 -13.48 8.94 18.94
N SER A 434 -14.04 7.81 18.58
CA SER A 434 -13.72 6.53 19.18
C SER A 434 -13.56 5.47 18.11
N ARG A 435 -12.64 4.55 18.32
CA ARG A 435 -12.40 3.43 17.43
C ARG A 435 -12.08 2.19 18.26
N VAL A 436 -12.64 1.05 17.88
CA VAL A 436 -12.24 -0.26 18.41
C VAL A 436 -11.79 -1.10 17.23
N THR A 437 -10.55 -1.55 17.27
CA THR A 437 -9.98 -2.39 16.20
C THR A 437 -9.21 -3.56 16.76
N GLY A 438 -9.18 -4.66 16.00
CA GLY A 438 -8.36 -5.81 16.35
C GLY A 438 -9.04 -7.14 16.05
N ARG A 439 -8.67 -8.17 16.81
CA ARG A 439 -9.11 -9.55 16.60
C ARG A 439 -9.71 -10.16 17.86
N ALA A 440 -10.75 -10.96 17.65
CA ALA A 440 -11.36 -11.82 18.66
C ALA A 440 -11.50 -13.23 18.04
N GLY A 441 -10.55 -14.12 18.33
CA GLY A 441 -10.46 -15.42 17.69
C GLY A 441 -10.29 -15.30 16.17
N ARG A 442 -11.20 -15.91 15.41
CA ARG A 442 -11.21 -15.84 13.92
C ARG A 442 -11.91 -14.61 13.37
N TYR A 443 -12.33 -13.66 14.21
CA TYR A 443 -13.01 -12.45 13.79
C TYR A 443 -12.07 -11.25 13.86
N SER A 444 -12.04 -10.45 12.79
CA SER A 444 -11.47 -9.09 12.79
C SER A 444 -12.62 -8.11 12.98
N VAL A 445 -12.49 -7.21 13.95
CA VAL A 445 -13.51 -6.23 14.35
C VAL A 445 -12.99 -4.84 14.12
N GLY A 446 -13.79 -4.01 13.47
CA GLY A 446 -13.55 -2.57 13.32
C GLY A 446 -14.83 -1.80 13.63
N LEU A 447 -14.81 -0.98 14.66
CA LEU A 447 -15.87 -0.04 15.01
C LEU A 447 -15.28 1.35 15.00
N LEU A 448 -15.99 2.32 14.42
CA LEU A 448 -15.58 3.72 14.41
C LEU A 448 -16.81 4.58 14.66
N ASN A 449 -16.66 5.58 15.53
CA ASN A 449 -17.66 6.62 15.72
C ASN A 449 -16.96 7.97 15.87
N ILE A 450 -17.36 8.96 15.07
CA ILE A 450 -16.79 10.32 15.05
C ILE A 450 -17.93 11.33 15.08
N GLN A 451 -17.78 12.36 15.91
CA GLN A 451 -18.68 13.50 15.97
C GLN A 451 -17.98 14.76 15.50
N THR A 452 -18.48 15.41 14.45
CA THR A 452 -18.02 16.72 14.00
C THR A 452 -18.90 17.83 14.54
N SER A 453 -18.33 19.03 14.62
CA SER A 453 -19.07 20.27 14.95
C SER A 453 -19.93 20.71 13.78
N GLU A 454 -20.91 21.56 14.06
CA GLU A 454 -21.47 22.44 13.06
C GLU A 454 -20.46 23.53 12.69
N ASP A 455 -20.42 23.90 11.40
CA ASP A 455 -19.68 25.04 10.88
C ASP A 455 -20.58 25.83 9.93
N GLN A 456 -21.07 26.97 10.39
CA GLN A 456 -21.99 27.78 9.63
C GLN A 456 -21.34 28.45 8.42
N SER A 457 -20.05 28.76 8.49
CA SER A 457 -19.30 29.37 7.37
C SER A 457 -19.17 28.41 6.19
N LEU A 458 -19.03 27.10 6.45
CA LEU A 458 -18.95 26.03 5.48
C LEU A 458 -20.33 25.43 5.16
N LYS A 459 -21.40 25.88 5.83
CA LYS A 459 -22.73 25.25 5.78
C LYS A 459 -22.72 23.78 6.13
N ALA A 460 -21.84 23.38 7.04
CA ALA A 460 -21.67 21.99 7.48
C ALA A 460 -22.47 21.75 8.76
N ALA A 461 -23.45 20.85 8.71
CA ALA A 461 -24.21 20.46 9.91
C ALA A 461 -23.34 19.59 10.83
N ALA A 462 -23.61 19.68 12.15
CA ALA A 462 -23.03 18.73 13.10
C ALA A 462 -23.41 17.30 12.71
N THR A 463 -22.39 16.47 12.45
CA THR A 463 -22.60 15.14 11.85
C THR A 463 -21.94 14.05 12.68
N ASN A 464 -22.66 12.96 12.91
CA ASN A 464 -22.12 11.73 13.46
C ASN A 464 -21.83 10.73 12.34
N PHE A 465 -20.63 10.18 12.36
CA PHE A 465 -20.16 9.15 11.45
C PHE A 465 -19.94 7.85 12.21
N SER A 466 -20.60 6.78 11.79
CA SER A 466 -20.46 5.46 12.40
C SER A 466 -20.09 4.42 11.36
N VAL A 467 -19.14 3.57 11.67
CA VAL A 467 -18.72 2.45 10.80
C VAL A 467 -18.62 1.19 11.63
N VAL A 468 -19.18 0.11 11.12
CA VAL A 468 -19.08 -1.23 11.66
C VAL A 468 -18.49 -2.14 10.60
N ARG A 469 -17.41 -2.82 10.92
CA ARG A 469 -16.75 -3.82 10.08
C ARG A 469 -16.57 -5.10 10.90
N LEU A 470 -17.10 -6.20 10.41
CA LEU A 470 -16.85 -7.53 10.96
C LEU A 470 -16.39 -8.44 9.84
N ARG A 471 -15.29 -9.12 10.05
CA ARG A 471 -14.70 -10.04 9.09
C ARG A 471 -14.35 -11.34 9.79
N ARG A 472 -14.64 -12.48 9.17
CA ARG A 472 -14.32 -13.82 9.65
C ARG A 472 -13.32 -14.48 8.73
N ASP A 473 -12.29 -15.05 9.31
CA ASP A 473 -11.32 -15.87 8.60
C ASP A 473 -11.91 -17.22 8.25
N LEU A 474 -11.79 -17.61 6.98
CA LEU A 474 -12.16 -18.89 6.43
C LEU A 474 -10.92 -19.54 5.85
N PHE A 475 -10.69 -20.81 6.12
CA PHE A 475 -9.50 -21.52 5.67
C PHE A 475 -8.20 -20.76 6.05
N ARG A 476 -7.07 -21.14 5.43
CA ARG A 476 -5.77 -20.54 5.74
C ARG A 476 -5.62 -19.08 5.26
N ARG A 477 -6.20 -18.71 4.11
CA ARG A 477 -5.97 -17.42 3.43
C ARG A 477 -7.24 -16.76 2.86
N SER A 478 -8.40 -17.12 3.35
CA SER A 478 -9.69 -16.64 2.81
C SER A 478 -10.49 -15.92 3.90
N THR A 479 -11.32 -14.97 3.50
CA THR A 479 -12.17 -14.19 4.42
C THR A 479 -13.54 -13.94 3.85
N ILE A 480 -14.52 -13.79 4.75
CA ILE A 480 -15.84 -13.21 4.46
C ILE A 480 -16.11 -12.09 5.46
N GLY A 481 -16.80 -11.05 5.04
CA GLY A 481 -17.06 -9.93 5.93
C GLY A 481 -18.31 -9.13 5.59
N ILE A 482 -18.72 -8.33 6.55
CA ILE A 482 -19.80 -7.35 6.43
C ILE A 482 -19.30 -5.97 6.83
N MET A 483 -19.84 -4.94 6.20
CA MET A 483 -19.61 -3.55 6.55
C MET A 483 -20.92 -2.79 6.54
N ALA A 484 -21.08 -1.90 7.52
CA ALA A 484 -22.15 -0.93 7.55
C ALA A 484 -21.60 0.44 7.94
N THR A 485 -22.08 1.48 7.27
CA THR A 485 -21.71 2.87 7.57
C THR A 485 -22.96 3.72 7.70
N ASN A 486 -22.90 4.71 8.59
CA ASN A 486 -23.97 5.67 8.78
C ASN A 486 -23.40 7.07 8.95
N ARG A 487 -23.89 8.02 8.18
CA ARG A 487 -23.68 9.46 8.31
C ARG A 487 -25.00 10.09 8.71
N SER A 488 -25.07 10.71 9.88
CA SER A 488 -26.34 11.19 10.46
C SER A 488 -26.99 12.37 9.71
N ALA A 489 -26.18 13.13 8.96
CA ALA A 489 -26.67 14.15 8.04
C ALA A 489 -26.11 13.87 6.64
N SER A 490 -26.97 13.82 5.63
CA SER A 490 -26.55 13.71 4.23
C SER A 490 -25.75 14.94 3.79
N LEU A 491 -25.12 14.88 2.62
CA LEU A 491 -24.39 16.03 2.06
C LEU A 491 -25.31 17.24 1.84
N ASP A 492 -26.57 16.99 1.58
CA ASP A 492 -27.61 18.02 1.37
C ASP A 492 -28.30 18.46 2.68
N GLY A 493 -27.83 17.93 3.84
CA GLY A 493 -28.38 18.27 5.16
C GLY A 493 -29.70 17.56 5.54
N ASN A 494 -30.29 16.78 4.64
CA ASN A 494 -31.59 16.14 4.80
C ASN A 494 -31.49 14.66 5.14
N GLY A 495 -31.61 14.29 6.42
CA GLY A 495 -31.67 12.92 6.89
C GLY A 495 -30.31 12.18 6.83
N ALA A 496 -30.33 10.91 7.18
CA ALA A 496 -29.13 10.09 7.27
C ALA A 496 -28.83 9.38 5.95
N ASN A 497 -27.52 9.24 5.65
CA ASN A 497 -27.04 8.36 4.59
C ASN A 497 -26.48 7.08 5.20
N GLN A 498 -26.86 5.94 4.65
CA GLN A 498 -26.44 4.62 5.09
C GLN A 498 -25.85 3.84 3.91
N ALA A 499 -24.78 3.09 4.17
CA ALA A 499 -24.28 2.11 3.23
C ALA A 499 -23.98 0.80 3.96
N TYR A 500 -24.22 -0.32 3.28
CA TYR A 500 -24.01 -1.65 3.84
C TYR A 500 -23.59 -2.62 2.73
N GLY A 501 -22.84 -3.64 3.10
CA GLY A 501 -22.38 -4.62 2.13
C GLY A 501 -21.76 -5.86 2.75
N VAL A 502 -21.61 -6.85 1.89
CA VAL A 502 -20.92 -8.10 2.19
C VAL A 502 -19.79 -8.28 1.20
N ASP A 503 -18.68 -8.84 1.66
CA ASP A 503 -17.52 -9.13 0.78
C ASP A 503 -16.88 -10.47 1.14
N ALA A 504 -16.20 -11.05 0.16
CA ALA A 504 -15.42 -12.26 0.37
C ALA A 504 -14.15 -12.20 -0.46
N ASN A 505 -13.06 -12.70 0.13
CA ASN A 505 -11.77 -12.85 -0.53
C ASN A 505 -11.31 -14.28 -0.31
N PHE A 506 -11.03 -14.98 -1.41
CA PHE A 506 -10.52 -16.34 -1.41
C PHE A 506 -9.14 -16.37 -2.04
N ALA A 507 -8.22 -17.09 -1.41
CA ALA A 507 -6.91 -17.36 -1.96
C ALA A 507 -6.69 -18.86 -2.02
N PHE A 508 -6.49 -19.36 -3.25
CA PHE A 508 -6.26 -20.78 -3.53
C PHE A 508 -4.85 -20.96 -4.10
N PHE A 509 -4.26 -22.08 -3.82
CA PHE A 509 -2.91 -22.40 -4.26
C PHE A 509 -1.92 -21.28 -3.90
N GLN A 510 -0.88 -21.07 -4.69
CA GLN A 510 0.10 -20.01 -4.41
C GLN A 510 -0.37 -18.61 -4.85
N ASN A 511 -1.04 -18.50 -6.01
CA ASN A 511 -1.23 -17.22 -6.69
C ASN A 511 -2.66 -16.92 -7.14
N LEU A 512 -3.58 -17.87 -7.05
CA LEU A 512 -4.97 -17.68 -7.47
C LEU A 512 -5.74 -16.94 -6.38
N GLN A 513 -6.35 -15.82 -6.72
CA GLN A 513 -7.18 -15.02 -5.83
C GLN A 513 -8.53 -14.71 -6.45
N MET A 514 -9.57 -14.76 -5.65
CA MET A 514 -10.92 -14.37 -6.03
C MET A 514 -11.42 -13.36 -5.00
N SER A 515 -11.91 -12.22 -5.45
CA SER A 515 -12.56 -11.22 -4.58
C SER A 515 -13.92 -10.86 -5.13
N THR A 516 -14.89 -10.73 -4.24
CA THR A 516 -16.24 -10.33 -4.59
C THR A 516 -16.84 -9.47 -3.50
N PHE A 517 -17.75 -8.59 -3.87
CA PHE A 517 -18.61 -7.89 -2.94
C PHE A 517 -19.97 -7.59 -3.55
N TRP A 518 -20.92 -7.36 -2.68
CA TRP A 518 -22.20 -6.71 -2.94
C TRP A 518 -22.42 -5.62 -1.91
N ALA A 519 -22.90 -4.46 -2.33
CA ALA A 519 -23.18 -3.32 -1.47
C ALA A 519 -24.44 -2.58 -1.91
N GLY A 520 -25.14 -2.00 -0.96
CA GLY A 520 -26.29 -1.13 -1.17
C GLY A 520 -26.18 0.16 -0.37
N THR A 521 -26.84 1.20 -0.82
CA THR A 521 -26.92 2.49 -0.14
C THR A 521 -28.37 2.95 0.02
N ASN A 522 -28.63 3.69 1.11
CA ASN A 522 -29.87 4.38 1.35
C ASN A 522 -29.56 5.84 1.64
N SER A 523 -30.02 6.73 0.74
CA SER A 523 -29.79 8.16 0.83
C SER A 523 -31.10 8.88 0.67
N PRO A 524 -31.40 9.91 1.49
CA PRO A 524 -32.61 10.69 1.34
C PRO A 524 -32.74 11.28 -0.08
N GLY A 525 -33.90 11.13 -0.67
CA GLY A 525 -34.20 11.68 -2.01
C GLY A 525 -33.62 10.93 -3.19
N LEU A 526 -32.79 9.89 -2.98
CA LEU A 526 -32.29 9.04 -4.04
C LEU A 526 -33.12 7.75 -4.11
N SER A 527 -33.59 7.42 -5.32
CA SER A 527 -34.31 6.20 -5.63
C SER A 527 -33.81 5.63 -6.94
N GLY A 528 -34.03 4.35 -7.22
CA GLY A 528 -33.54 3.67 -8.41
C GLY A 528 -32.45 2.65 -8.06
N ASP A 529 -31.39 2.55 -8.84
CA ASP A 529 -30.34 1.57 -8.64
C ASP A 529 -29.29 2.07 -7.64
N THR A 530 -29.48 1.74 -6.38
CA THR A 530 -28.58 2.11 -5.27
C THR A 530 -27.58 1.01 -4.92
N THR A 531 -27.30 0.08 -5.87
CA THR A 531 -26.46 -1.10 -5.60
C THR A 531 -25.16 -1.08 -6.37
N SER A 532 -24.15 -1.71 -5.81
CA SER A 532 -22.87 -1.98 -6.46
C SER A 532 -22.41 -3.40 -6.14
N TYR A 533 -21.81 -4.08 -7.13
CA TYR A 533 -21.17 -5.37 -6.89
C TYR A 533 -19.99 -5.58 -7.83
N GLN A 534 -19.06 -6.43 -7.39
CA GLN A 534 -17.87 -6.82 -8.15
C GLN A 534 -17.60 -8.32 -8.00
N GLY A 535 -17.14 -8.92 -9.08
CA GLY A 535 -16.44 -10.20 -9.10
C GLY A 535 -15.07 -10.01 -9.77
N ARG A 536 -14.01 -10.50 -9.16
CA ARG A 536 -12.67 -10.48 -9.70
C ARG A 536 -11.98 -11.81 -9.43
N ILE A 537 -11.33 -12.35 -10.45
CA ILE A 537 -10.44 -13.50 -10.36
C ILE A 537 -9.10 -13.13 -10.96
N GLN A 538 -8.02 -13.44 -10.27
CA GLN A 538 -6.67 -13.14 -10.72
C GLN A 538 -5.69 -14.23 -10.35
N ASN A 539 -4.71 -14.46 -11.22
CA ASN A 539 -3.53 -15.28 -10.95
C ASN A 539 -2.27 -14.46 -11.20
N GLU A 540 -1.43 -14.31 -10.19
CA GLU A 540 -0.21 -13.48 -10.26
C GLU A 540 1.05 -14.36 -10.22
N GLY A 541 1.20 -15.27 -11.19
CA GLY A 541 2.41 -16.07 -11.35
C GLY A 541 3.62 -15.23 -11.81
N ASP A 542 4.85 -15.70 -11.59
CA ASP A 542 6.08 -15.02 -12.05
C ASP A 542 6.08 -14.90 -13.60
N LYS A 543 5.88 -16.02 -14.29
CA LYS A 543 5.92 -16.06 -15.76
C LYS A 543 4.58 -15.76 -16.43
N TYR A 544 3.47 -16.26 -15.90
CA TYR A 544 2.14 -16.11 -16.45
C TYR A 544 1.20 -15.51 -15.42
N GLY A 545 0.39 -14.57 -15.84
CA GLY A 545 -0.63 -13.97 -15.01
C GLY A 545 -1.87 -13.61 -15.81
N PHE A 546 -3.02 -13.56 -15.12
CA PHE A 546 -4.26 -13.02 -15.70
C PHE A 546 -5.11 -12.34 -14.63
N THR A 547 -5.93 -11.40 -15.06
CA THR A 547 -6.99 -10.80 -14.25
C THR A 547 -8.26 -10.70 -15.07
N LEU A 548 -9.36 -11.19 -14.53
CA LEU A 548 -10.71 -11.00 -15.05
C LEU A 548 -11.54 -10.30 -13.99
N SER A 549 -12.28 -9.26 -14.36
CA SER A 549 -13.14 -8.56 -13.41
C SER A 549 -14.39 -8.03 -14.06
N HIS A 550 -15.48 -8.08 -13.30
CA HIS A 550 -16.76 -7.46 -13.59
C HIS A 550 -17.15 -6.56 -12.42
N LEU A 551 -17.52 -5.30 -12.69
CA LEU A 551 -17.96 -4.32 -11.70
C LEU A 551 -19.22 -3.63 -12.20
N LYS A 552 -20.22 -3.51 -11.32
CA LYS A 552 -21.40 -2.69 -11.52
C LYS A 552 -21.47 -1.61 -10.44
N VAL A 553 -21.82 -0.38 -10.82
CA VAL A 553 -22.15 0.72 -9.92
C VAL A 553 -23.44 1.37 -10.41
N GLY A 554 -24.48 1.34 -9.59
CA GLY A 554 -25.78 1.95 -9.90
C GLY A 554 -25.71 3.48 -10.00
N ASP A 555 -26.68 4.08 -10.67
CA ASP A 555 -26.79 5.53 -10.89
C ASP A 555 -27.04 6.33 -9.60
N ASN A 556 -27.64 5.71 -8.60
CA ASN A 556 -27.93 6.28 -7.31
C ASN A 556 -27.16 5.64 -6.14
N PHE A 557 -26.09 4.89 -6.44
CA PHE A 557 -25.21 4.34 -5.44
C PHE A 557 -24.34 5.43 -4.82
N ASN A 558 -24.68 5.83 -3.58
CA ASN A 558 -24.02 6.92 -2.87
C ASN A 558 -23.66 6.54 -1.43
N PRO A 559 -22.47 6.00 -1.17
CA PRO A 559 -21.96 5.80 0.19
C PRO A 559 -21.44 7.10 0.77
N GLY A 560 -22.22 7.80 1.59
CA GLY A 560 -21.95 9.16 2.06
C GLY A 560 -20.64 9.34 2.86
N ILE A 561 -20.09 8.27 3.46
CA ILE A 561 -18.75 8.26 4.08
C ILE A 561 -17.70 7.73 3.10
N GLY A 562 -18.11 7.03 2.05
CA GLY A 562 -17.26 6.39 1.09
C GLY A 562 -16.76 7.31 -0.03
N PHE A 563 -16.29 6.70 -1.11
CA PHE A 563 -15.85 7.41 -2.31
C PHE A 563 -16.31 6.66 -3.56
N VAL A 564 -16.98 7.37 -4.45
CA VAL A 564 -17.38 6.91 -5.78
C VAL A 564 -16.81 7.88 -6.80
N ARG A 565 -15.98 7.38 -7.70
CA ARG A 565 -15.39 8.20 -8.76
C ARG A 565 -16.34 8.39 -9.93
N ARG A 566 -17.16 7.37 -10.20
CA ARG A 566 -18.10 7.29 -11.30
C ARG A 566 -19.25 6.36 -10.91
N ASP A 567 -20.43 6.67 -11.32
CA ASP A 567 -21.69 5.94 -11.17
C ASP A 567 -22.30 5.53 -12.51
N ASP A 568 -23.45 4.87 -12.50
CA ASP A 568 -24.22 4.45 -13.68
C ASP A 568 -23.41 3.63 -14.69
N PHE A 569 -22.67 2.60 -14.26
CA PHE A 569 -21.93 1.79 -15.22
C PHE A 569 -21.81 0.31 -14.88
N ARG A 570 -21.60 -0.48 -15.93
CA ARG A 570 -21.07 -1.85 -15.89
C ARG A 570 -19.72 -1.88 -16.60
N LYS A 571 -18.72 -2.45 -15.95
CA LYS A 571 -17.35 -2.54 -16.43
C LYS A 571 -16.89 -3.98 -16.46
N ASN A 572 -16.35 -4.40 -17.61
CA ASN A 572 -15.65 -5.67 -17.80
C ASN A 572 -14.19 -5.38 -18.11
N ARG A 573 -13.26 -6.09 -17.47
CA ARG A 573 -11.84 -6.01 -17.75
C ARG A 573 -11.24 -7.40 -17.82
N ALA A 574 -10.41 -7.62 -18.82
CA ALA A 574 -9.53 -8.77 -18.93
C ALA A 574 -8.10 -8.29 -19.13
N GLU A 575 -7.16 -8.94 -18.47
CA GLU A 575 -5.73 -8.66 -18.59
C GLU A 575 -4.95 -9.97 -18.59
N LEU A 576 -3.95 -10.05 -19.46
CA LEU A 576 -3.01 -11.16 -19.57
C LEU A 576 -1.59 -10.63 -19.40
N LYS A 577 -0.75 -11.39 -18.67
CA LYS A 577 0.67 -11.11 -18.46
C LYS A 577 1.51 -12.31 -18.89
N PHE A 578 2.59 -12.03 -19.61
CA PHE A 578 3.65 -12.98 -19.90
C PHE A 578 5.01 -12.34 -19.59
N SER A 579 5.77 -12.93 -18.68
CA SER A 579 6.99 -12.35 -18.14
C SER A 579 8.14 -13.36 -18.14
N PRO A 580 8.74 -13.66 -19.32
CA PRO A 580 9.87 -14.57 -19.43
C PRO A 580 11.16 -13.93 -18.90
N ARG A 581 11.96 -14.74 -18.18
CA ARG A 581 13.33 -14.39 -17.81
C ARG A 581 14.28 -14.65 -18.99
N ALA A 582 15.40 -13.93 -19.02
CA ALA A 582 16.35 -13.95 -20.13
C ALA A 582 17.78 -14.32 -19.67
N PRO A 583 18.01 -15.54 -19.12
CA PRO A 583 19.31 -15.92 -18.54
C PRO A 583 20.45 -15.91 -19.54
N SER A 584 20.16 -15.99 -20.84
CA SER A 584 21.16 -15.92 -21.91
C SER A 584 21.63 -14.49 -22.24
N ILE A 585 20.98 -13.45 -21.69
CA ILE A 585 21.29 -12.04 -21.96
C ILE A 585 21.75 -11.37 -20.68
N ALA A 586 23.04 -11.24 -20.47
CA ALA A 586 23.66 -10.77 -19.23
C ALA A 586 23.17 -9.41 -18.72
N LEU A 587 22.60 -8.55 -19.59
CA LEU A 587 22.08 -7.23 -19.22
C LEU A 587 20.60 -7.24 -18.83
N ILE A 588 19.85 -8.29 -19.20
CA ILE A 588 18.38 -8.33 -19.09
C ILE A 588 17.96 -9.42 -18.14
N ARG A 589 17.30 -9.03 -17.05
CA ARG A 589 16.73 -9.96 -16.08
C ARG A 589 15.48 -10.64 -16.62
N LYS A 590 14.54 -9.82 -17.11
CA LYS A 590 13.27 -10.33 -17.69
C LYS A 590 12.61 -9.34 -18.63
N PHE A 591 11.80 -9.87 -19.49
CA PHE A 591 10.80 -9.12 -20.22
C PHE A 591 9.45 -9.25 -19.54
N GLU A 592 8.58 -8.27 -19.69
CA GLU A 592 7.19 -8.35 -19.26
C GLU A 592 6.29 -7.79 -20.36
N MET A 593 5.35 -8.60 -20.80
CA MET A 593 4.34 -8.26 -21.77
C MET A 593 2.98 -8.34 -21.12
N GLN A 594 2.20 -7.27 -21.23
CA GLN A 594 0.82 -7.23 -20.73
C GLN A 594 -0.09 -6.76 -21.84
N ALA A 595 -1.26 -7.41 -21.96
CA ALA A 595 -2.34 -6.97 -22.81
C ALA A 595 -3.62 -6.89 -21.99
N SER A 596 -4.35 -5.79 -22.10
CA SER A 596 -5.62 -5.65 -21.40
C SER A 596 -6.70 -5.04 -22.29
N VAL A 597 -7.94 -5.45 -22.02
CA VAL A 597 -9.16 -4.87 -22.60
C VAL A 597 -10.07 -4.43 -21.45
N GLU A 598 -10.61 -3.24 -21.59
CA GLU A 598 -11.59 -2.67 -20.70
C GLU A 598 -12.79 -2.17 -21.48
N HIS A 599 -13.97 -2.52 -21.03
CA HIS A 599 -15.24 -2.14 -21.62
C HIS A 599 -16.18 -1.66 -20.53
N LEU A 600 -16.63 -0.41 -20.62
CA LEU A 600 -17.50 0.23 -19.66
C LEU A 600 -18.70 0.85 -20.37
N ALA A 601 -19.90 0.44 -19.98
CA ALA A 601 -21.15 0.92 -20.55
C ALA A 601 -22.06 1.46 -19.44
N SER A 602 -22.78 2.55 -19.72
CA SER A 602 -23.85 3.05 -18.85
C SER A 602 -24.93 1.98 -18.64
N ILE A 603 -25.47 1.89 -17.43
CA ILE A 603 -26.57 0.96 -17.11
C ILE A 603 -27.88 1.54 -17.60
N SER A 604 -28.12 2.83 -17.35
CA SER A 604 -29.38 3.52 -17.64
C SER A 604 -29.65 3.63 -19.14
N THR A 605 -28.60 3.89 -19.94
CA THR A 605 -28.73 4.10 -21.40
C THR A 605 -28.25 2.92 -22.24
N GLY A 606 -27.49 1.99 -21.68
CA GLY A 606 -26.81 0.93 -22.43
C GLY A 606 -25.67 1.41 -23.32
N THR A 607 -25.37 2.72 -23.33
CA THR A 607 -24.35 3.33 -24.19
C THR A 607 -22.95 2.93 -23.76
N LEU A 608 -22.09 2.55 -24.72
CA LEU A 608 -20.67 2.37 -24.48
C LEU A 608 -20.04 3.73 -24.14
N GLU A 609 -19.53 3.90 -22.92
CA GLU A 609 -18.89 5.13 -22.52
C GLU A 609 -17.37 5.07 -22.59
N THR A 610 -16.75 3.94 -22.21
CA THR A 610 -15.31 3.81 -22.28
C THR A 610 -14.93 2.44 -22.81
N ARG A 611 -14.02 2.40 -23.78
CA ARG A 611 -13.35 1.18 -24.21
C ARG A 611 -11.86 1.46 -24.33
N GLN A 612 -11.04 0.61 -23.73
CA GLN A 612 -9.59 0.74 -23.80
C GLN A 612 -8.97 -0.60 -24.15
N TYR A 613 -8.12 -0.61 -25.16
CA TYR A 613 -7.15 -1.67 -25.40
C TYR A 613 -5.78 -1.15 -25.03
N GLN A 614 -5.04 -1.90 -24.22
CA GLN A 614 -3.70 -1.49 -23.79
C GLN A 614 -2.71 -2.63 -24.00
N GLY A 615 -1.60 -2.30 -24.65
CA GLY A 615 -0.40 -3.11 -24.69
C GLY A 615 0.69 -2.47 -23.85
N ARG A 616 1.37 -3.26 -23.03
CA ARG A 616 2.55 -2.84 -22.27
C ARG A 616 3.70 -3.81 -22.52
N PHE A 617 4.86 -3.27 -22.82
CA PHE A 617 6.11 -3.99 -22.92
C PHE A 617 7.10 -3.37 -21.96
N GLN A 618 7.74 -4.20 -21.13
CA GLN A 618 8.76 -3.77 -20.18
C GLN A 618 10.00 -4.65 -20.31
N VAL A 619 11.16 -4.01 -20.27
CA VAL A 619 12.46 -4.65 -20.10
C VAL A 619 12.96 -4.30 -18.71
N GLU A 620 13.26 -5.27 -17.88
CA GLU A 620 13.91 -5.12 -16.59
C GLU A 620 15.36 -5.59 -16.72
N MET A 621 16.29 -4.69 -16.39
CA MET A 621 17.73 -4.94 -16.50
C MET A 621 18.28 -5.51 -15.19
N GLU A 622 19.42 -6.19 -15.22
CA GLU A 622 20.15 -6.64 -14.03
C GLU A 622 20.57 -5.47 -13.13
N SER A 623 20.81 -4.30 -13.70
CA SER A 623 21.06 -3.06 -12.95
C SER A 623 19.83 -2.54 -12.17
N GLY A 624 18.63 -3.17 -12.30
CA GLY A 624 17.37 -2.67 -11.76
C GLY A 624 16.73 -1.54 -12.57
N ASP A 625 17.34 -1.12 -13.69
CA ASP A 625 16.73 -0.18 -14.61
C ASP A 625 15.57 -0.83 -15.35
N ARG A 626 14.59 -0.01 -15.75
CA ARG A 626 13.45 -0.47 -16.53
C ARG A 626 13.17 0.46 -17.70
N ILE A 627 12.88 -0.13 -18.85
CA ILE A 627 12.33 0.55 -20.02
C ILE A 627 10.91 0.02 -20.19
N ILE A 628 9.95 0.93 -20.29
CA ILE A 628 8.52 0.59 -20.37
C ILE A 628 7.92 1.33 -21.55
N ILE A 629 7.24 0.60 -22.43
CA ILE A 629 6.46 1.16 -23.53
C ILE A 629 5.01 0.78 -23.29
N ASN A 630 4.12 1.76 -23.26
CA ASN A 630 2.69 1.58 -23.15
C ASN A 630 2.01 2.18 -24.36
N THR A 631 1.19 1.41 -25.04
CA THR A 631 0.32 1.88 -26.15
C THR A 631 -1.12 1.63 -25.75
N LYS A 632 -1.98 2.61 -25.99
CA LYS A 632 -3.42 2.56 -25.72
C LYS A 632 -4.21 2.97 -26.95
N ASP A 633 -5.25 2.23 -27.27
CA ASP A 633 -6.37 2.63 -28.13
C ASP A 633 -7.56 2.88 -27.21
N GLN A 634 -8.04 4.11 -27.19
CA GLN A 634 -9.06 4.59 -26.28
C GLN A 634 -10.28 5.07 -27.06
N TYR A 635 -11.45 4.73 -26.54
CA TYR A 635 -12.74 5.28 -26.93
C TYR A 635 -13.41 5.86 -25.69
N GLU A 636 -13.94 7.07 -25.79
CA GLU A 636 -14.74 7.70 -24.76
C GLU A 636 -15.95 8.40 -25.38
N PHE A 637 -17.11 8.19 -24.79
CA PHE A 637 -18.32 8.94 -25.05
C PHE A 637 -18.52 9.99 -23.95
N LEU A 638 -18.65 11.25 -24.36
CA LEU A 638 -18.99 12.36 -23.45
C LEU A 638 -20.48 12.57 -23.48
N PRO A 639 -21.22 12.27 -22.40
CA PRO A 639 -22.67 12.49 -22.35
C PRO A 639 -23.08 13.95 -22.16
N ARG A 640 -22.14 14.82 -21.84
CA ARG A 640 -22.29 16.27 -21.66
C ARG A 640 -21.00 16.98 -22.03
N ASP A 641 -21.11 18.28 -22.30
CA ASP A 641 -19.94 19.11 -22.57
C ASP A 641 -18.94 19.04 -21.42
N PHE A 642 -17.66 18.96 -21.76
CA PHE A 642 -16.55 18.90 -20.82
C PHE A 642 -15.57 20.04 -21.09
N THR A 643 -15.54 21.02 -20.16
CA THR A 643 -14.54 22.08 -20.15
C THR A 643 -13.23 21.51 -19.59
N ILE A 644 -12.24 21.29 -20.48
CA ILE A 644 -10.95 20.70 -20.13
C ILE A 644 -9.91 21.74 -19.72
N ALA A 645 -10.06 22.97 -20.22
CA ALA A 645 -9.28 24.14 -19.83
C ALA A 645 -10.13 25.38 -20.11
N ASP A 646 -9.70 26.55 -19.60
CA ASP A 646 -10.38 27.80 -19.80
C ASP A 646 -10.56 28.10 -21.31
N GLY A 647 -11.80 28.27 -21.74
CA GLY A 647 -12.14 28.51 -23.13
C GLY A 647 -12.04 27.29 -24.07
N VAL A 648 -11.67 26.09 -23.57
CA VAL A 648 -11.58 24.87 -24.38
C VAL A 648 -12.62 23.85 -23.91
N VAL A 649 -13.65 23.64 -24.72
CA VAL A 649 -14.76 22.73 -24.44
C VAL A 649 -14.75 21.57 -25.42
N LEU A 650 -14.86 20.36 -24.90
CA LEU A 650 -15.13 19.15 -25.66
C LEU A 650 -16.64 18.90 -25.65
N GLY A 651 -17.26 18.88 -26.81
CA GLY A 651 -18.71 18.71 -26.96
C GLY A 651 -19.18 17.28 -26.68
N VAL A 652 -20.49 17.13 -26.53
CA VAL A 652 -21.14 15.80 -26.46
C VAL A 652 -20.78 14.99 -27.69
N GLY A 653 -20.34 13.74 -27.51
CA GLY A 653 -20.01 12.87 -28.63
C GLY A 653 -19.02 11.77 -28.32
N SER A 654 -18.70 11.01 -29.36
CA SER A 654 -17.78 9.89 -29.30
C SER A 654 -16.39 10.30 -29.77
N TYR A 655 -15.37 9.94 -29.03
CA TYR A 655 -13.98 10.23 -29.32
C TYR A 655 -13.19 8.92 -29.34
N ARG A 656 -12.30 8.77 -30.33
CA ARG A 656 -11.37 7.64 -30.41
C ARG A 656 -9.98 8.14 -30.73
N TRP A 657 -9.01 7.66 -29.98
CA TRP A 657 -7.61 8.04 -30.17
C TRP A 657 -6.64 6.96 -29.72
N GLN A 658 -5.42 7.06 -30.21
CA GLN A 658 -4.31 6.21 -29.79
C GLN A 658 -3.19 7.08 -29.25
N ASN A 659 -2.57 6.62 -28.16
CA ASN A 659 -1.37 7.25 -27.62
C ASN A 659 -0.34 6.21 -27.19
N THR A 660 0.92 6.64 -27.20
CA THR A 660 2.05 5.80 -26.78
C THR A 660 2.95 6.60 -25.84
N ASN A 661 3.35 5.95 -24.76
CA ASN A 661 4.27 6.48 -23.76
C ASN A 661 5.48 5.57 -23.63
N ALA A 662 6.68 6.17 -23.67
CA ALA A 662 7.93 5.51 -23.37
C ALA A 662 8.48 6.04 -22.04
N THR A 663 8.84 5.14 -21.14
CA THR A 663 9.34 5.47 -19.81
C THR A 663 10.67 4.76 -19.58
N TYR A 664 11.69 5.51 -19.18
CA TYR A 664 12.90 4.99 -18.58
C TYR A 664 12.85 5.23 -17.08
N MET A 665 13.14 4.19 -16.30
CA MET A 665 13.21 4.25 -14.84
C MET A 665 14.59 3.78 -14.40
N ALA A 666 15.35 4.67 -13.77
CA ALA A 666 16.63 4.34 -13.19
C ALA A 666 16.47 3.53 -11.89
N GLY A 667 17.34 2.57 -11.69
CA GLY A 667 17.38 1.78 -10.45
C GLY A 667 17.61 2.66 -9.21
N PRO A 668 16.93 2.39 -8.10
CA PRO A 668 16.90 3.27 -6.91
C PRO A 668 18.24 3.35 -6.16
N GLN A 669 19.19 2.47 -6.47
CA GLN A 669 20.52 2.42 -5.84
C GLN A 669 21.45 3.59 -6.24
N ARG A 670 21.06 4.39 -7.20
CA ARG A 670 21.89 5.51 -7.66
C ARG A 670 21.65 6.76 -6.82
N ARG A 671 22.68 7.60 -6.68
CA ARG A 671 22.53 8.94 -6.06
C ARG A 671 21.53 9.83 -6.79
N ILE A 672 21.38 9.61 -8.10
CA ILE A 672 20.34 10.20 -8.94
C ILE A 672 19.53 9.04 -9.50
N ALA A 673 18.34 8.86 -8.96
CA ALA A 673 17.40 7.85 -9.38
C ALA A 673 16.05 8.49 -9.71
N GLY A 674 15.35 7.97 -10.72
CA GLY A 674 14.08 8.57 -11.09
C GLY A 674 13.51 7.96 -12.34
N ARG A 675 12.52 8.65 -12.85
CA ARG A 675 11.74 8.22 -13.99
C ARG A 675 11.60 9.39 -14.97
N VAL A 676 11.83 9.11 -16.24
CA VAL A 676 11.54 10.04 -17.35
C VAL A 676 10.52 9.37 -18.26
N THR A 677 9.43 10.07 -18.55
CA THR A 677 8.39 9.60 -19.45
C THR A 677 8.16 10.62 -20.55
N ILE A 678 8.11 10.15 -21.78
CA ILE A 678 7.70 10.91 -22.95
C ILE A 678 6.50 10.20 -23.55
N GLY A 679 5.44 10.94 -23.85
CA GLY A 679 4.24 10.41 -24.45
C GLY A 679 3.73 11.30 -25.58
N THR A 680 3.17 10.69 -26.60
CA THR A 680 2.59 11.42 -27.74
C THR A 680 1.47 10.60 -28.36
N GLY A 681 0.55 11.29 -29.05
CA GLY A 681 -0.56 10.66 -29.76
C GLY A 681 -1.82 11.48 -29.76
N GLY A 682 -2.89 10.88 -30.22
CA GLY A 682 -4.22 11.46 -30.17
C GLY A 682 -4.68 11.75 -28.73
N PHE A 683 -5.54 12.73 -28.59
CA PHE A 683 -6.20 13.11 -27.37
C PHE A 683 -7.57 13.71 -27.66
N TYR A 684 -8.64 12.96 -27.39
CA TYR A 684 -10.00 13.23 -27.89
C TYR A 684 -10.01 13.48 -29.40
N SER A 685 -10.38 14.68 -29.83
CA SER A 685 -10.42 15.09 -31.24
C SER A 685 -9.14 15.74 -31.77
N GLY A 686 -8.10 15.79 -30.95
CA GLY A 686 -6.83 16.45 -31.27
C GLY A 686 -5.60 15.62 -30.94
N HIS A 687 -4.55 16.29 -30.50
CA HIS A 687 -3.26 15.68 -30.20
C HIS A 687 -2.72 16.16 -28.87
N SER A 688 -1.98 15.29 -28.18
CA SER A 688 -1.23 15.65 -26.98
C SER A 688 0.20 15.11 -27.04
N THR A 689 1.12 15.91 -26.53
CA THR A 689 2.47 15.46 -26.18
C THR A 689 2.69 15.74 -24.72
N HIS A 690 3.28 14.79 -24.01
CA HIS A 690 3.55 14.95 -22.62
C HIS A 690 5.00 14.57 -22.31
N PHE A 691 5.61 15.33 -21.41
CA PHE A 691 6.90 15.03 -20.82
C PHE A 691 6.77 15.08 -19.30
N SER A 692 7.30 14.07 -18.63
CA SER A 692 7.44 14.10 -17.18
C SER A 692 8.78 13.53 -16.75
N ALA A 693 9.36 14.15 -15.75
CA ALA A 693 10.57 13.68 -15.07
C ALA A 693 10.33 13.79 -13.56
N ASP A 694 10.49 12.72 -12.85
CA ASP A 694 10.43 12.69 -11.38
C ASP A 694 11.53 11.80 -10.85
N GLY A 695 12.06 12.15 -9.68
CA GLY A 695 13.11 11.34 -9.10
C GLY A 695 13.60 11.86 -7.77
N ARG A 696 14.72 11.28 -7.34
CA ARG A 696 15.46 11.65 -6.14
C ARG A 696 16.91 11.96 -6.51
N VAL A 697 17.40 13.04 -5.97
CA VAL A 697 18.82 13.44 -6.01
C VAL A 697 19.32 13.42 -4.57
N GLU A 698 20.24 12.52 -4.29
CA GLU A 698 20.96 12.49 -3.01
C GLU A 698 22.14 13.47 -3.11
N VAL A 699 21.97 14.65 -2.48
CA VAL A 699 23.03 15.65 -2.43
C VAL A 699 24.09 15.22 -1.41
N THR A 700 23.64 14.76 -0.24
CA THR A 700 24.44 14.10 0.79
C THR A 700 23.59 13.01 1.44
N PRO A 701 24.17 12.08 2.23
CA PRO A 701 23.36 11.08 2.98
C PRO A 701 22.30 11.69 3.90
N LYS A 702 22.44 12.97 4.26
CA LYS A 702 21.47 13.72 5.09
C LYS A 702 20.57 14.66 4.30
N LEU A 703 20.92 15.02 3.07
CA LEU A 703 20.16 15.95 2.24
C LEU A 703 19.72 15.29 0.95
N SER A 704 18.44 15.13 0.77
CA SER A 704 17.84 14.64 -0.47
C SER A 704 16.88 15.66 -1.06
N MET A 705 16.79 15.68 -2.39
CA MET A 705 15.85 16.46 -3.17
C MET A 705 15.03 15.52 -4.04
N GLU A 706 13.70 15.74 -4.09
CA GLU A 706 12.77 14.97 -4.93
C GLU A 706 12.11 15.91 -5.96
N PRO A 707 12.83 16.28 -7.04
CA PRO A 707 12.26 17.11 -8.10
C PRO A 707 11.21 16.31 -8.89
N ARG A 708 10.17 17.00 -9.30
CA ARG A 708 9.16 16.51 -10.23
C ARG A 708 8.79 17.62 -11.19
N PHE A 709 8.85 17.32 -12.48
CA PHE A 709 8.42 18.20 -13.56
C PHE A 709 7.46 17.44 -14.47
N GLN A 710 6.36 18.07 -14.83
CA GLN A 710 5.42 17.56 -15.81
C GLN A 710 4.96 18.70 -16.71
N ARG A 711 4.96 18.46 -18.02
CA ARG A 711 4.44 19.40 -19.02
C ARG A 711 3.62 18.64 -20.04
N ASN A 712 2.43 19.16 -20.30
CA ASN A 712 1.53 18.64 -21.32
C ASN A 712 1.27 19.74 -22.36
N TRP A 713 1.51 19.44 -23.62
CA TRP A 713 1.13 20.27 -24.76
C TRP A 713 -0.10 19.65 -25.40
N ILE A 714 -1.17 20.38 -25.47
CA ILE A 714 -2.47 19.89 -25.91
C ILE A 714 -2.98 20.80 -27.02
N ALA A 715 -3.31 20.19 -28.15
CA ALA A 715 -3.90 20.86 -29.32
C ALA A 715 -5.24 20.19 -29.64
N LEU A 716 -6.32 20.93 -29.45
CA LEU A 716 -7.69 20.49 -29.70
C LEU A 716 -8.33 21.46 -30.74
N PRO A 717 -9.38 21.06 -31.45
CA PRO A 717 -10.08 21.95 -32.39
C PRO A 717 -10.59 23.24 -31.71
N GLY A 718 -10.96 23.19 -30.42
CA GLY A 718 -11.44 24.34 -29.65
C GLY A 718 -10.31 25.24 -29.11
N GLY A 719 -9.05 24.87 -29.25
CA GLY A 719 -7.91 25.67 -28.78
C GLY A 719 -6.69 24.84 -28.38
N THR A 720 -5.57 25.53 -28.22
CA THR A 720 -4.31 24.93 -27.73
C THR A 720 -3.97 25.46 -26.37
N PHE A 721 -3.49 24.58 -25.48
CA PHE A 721 -3.05 25.00 -24.17
C PHE A 721 -1.91 24.11 -23.65
N THR A 722 -1.19 24.63 -22.67
CA THR A 722 -0.08 23.90 -22.03
C THR A 722 -0.27 23.91 -20.53
N THR A 723 -0.10 22.75 -19.90
CA THR A 723 -0.10 22.66 -18.44
C THR A 723 1.31 22.35 -17.94
N ASN A 724 1.73 23.03 -16.89
CA ASN A 724 3.02 22.83 -16.25
C ASN A 724 2.80 22.54 -14.76
N LEU A 725 3.43 21.47 -14.27
CA LEU A 725 3.53 21.16 -12.85
C LEU A 725 4.99 21.00 -12.50
N LEU A 726 5.48 21.84 -11.60
CA LEU A 726 6.82 21.76 -11.04
C LEU A 726 6.68 21.57 -9.53
N SER A 727 7.28 20.57 -8.97
CA SER A 727 7.37 20.43 -7.52
C SER A 727 8.74 19.92 -7.11
N THR A 728 9.19 20.35 -5.95
CA THR A 728 10.43 19.84 -5.34
C THR A 728 10.22 19.69 -3.86
N ARG A 729 10.53 18.50 -3.35
CA ARG A 729 10.68 18.28 -1.91
C ARG A 729 12.15 18.21 -1.59
N ALA A 730 12.64 19.07 -0.71
CA ALA A 730 13.96 18.98 -0.11
C ALA A 730 13.81 18.46 1.33
N THR A 731 14.58 17.45 1.71
CA THR A 731 14.55 16.89 3.06
C THR A 731 15.95 16.85 3.62
N TYR A 732 16.15 17.47 4.78
CA TYR A 732 17.37 17.40 5.56
C TYR A 732 17.12 16.55 6.81
N THR A 733 17.77 15.39 6.89
CA THR A 733 17.61 14.41 7.96
C THR A 733 18.84 14.43 8.85
N MET A 734 18.70 14.98 10.05
CA MET A 734 19.79 15.04 11.03
C MET A 734 19.98 13.69 11.73
N SER A 735 18.87 13.03 12.06
CA SER A 735 18.80 11.67 12.60
C SER A 735 17.47 11.01 12.16
N ALA A 736 17.29 9.73 12.43
CA ALA A 736 16.03 9.03 12.15
C ALA A 736 14.79 9.71 12.80
N ARG A 737 15.01 10.41 13.94
CA ARG A 737 13.97 11.08 14.73
C ARG A 737 13.93 12.61 14.58
N LEU A 738 14.83 13.21 13.78
CA LEU A 738 14.93 14.67 13.62
C LEU A 738 15.17 15.02 12.15
N PHE A 739 14.19 15.67 11.53
CA PHE A 739 14.30 16.10 10.14
C PHE A 739 13.51 17.38 9.84
N ALA A 740 13.94 18.07 8.80
CA ALA A 740 13.22 19.19 8.21
C ALA A 740 12.95 18.89 6.72
N GLY A 741 11.75 19.22 6.25
CA GLY A 741 11.35 19.08 4.87
C GLY A 741 10.71 20.37 4.34
N ALA A 742 10.99 20.68 3.08
CA ALA A 742 10.34 21.78 2.37
C ALA A 742 9.77 21.24 1.05
N LEU A 743 8.48 21.46 0.82
CA LEU A 743 7.78 21.13 -0.40
C LEU A 743 7.36 22.43 -1.08
N VAL A 744 7.82 22.66 -2.30
CA VAL A 744 7.40 23.79 -3.14
C VAL A 744 6.75 23.23 -4.40
N GLN A 745 5.56 23.73 -4.75
CA GLN A 745 4.77 23.23 -5.87
C GLN A 745 4.23 24.41 -6.70
N TYR A 746 4.52 24.45 -7.99
CA TYR A 746 3.92 25.34 -8.97
C TYR A 746 3.01 24.58 -9.90
N ASN A 747 1.82 25.06 -10.13
CA ASN A 747 0.85 24.47 -11.05
C ASN A 747 0.18 25.57 -11.90
N SER A 748 0.41 25.52 -13.22
CA SER A 748 -0.15 26.49 -14.15
C SER A 748 -1.63 26.27 -14.45
N SER A 749 -2.24 25.13 -14.03
CA SER A 749 -3.68 24.87 -14.28
C SER A 749 -4.60 25.62 -13.30
N ASN A 750 -4.05 26.09 -12.18
CA ASN A 750 -4.78 26.84 -11.16
C ASN A 750 -3.98 28.08 -10.70
N ASP A 751 -2.98 28.48 -11.48
CA ASP A 751 -2.13 29.64 -11.28
C ASP A 751 -1.66 29.78 -9.83
N SER A 752 -1.05 28.72 -9.29
CA SER A 752 -0.66 28.70 -7.88
C SER A 752 0.76 28.26 -7.64
N ILE A 753 1.39 28.86 -6.62
CA ILE A 753 2.58 28.34 -5.95
C ILE A 753 2.20 28.01 -4.51
N ASN A 754 2.43 26.77 -4.10
CA ASN A 754 2.24 26.34 -2.72
C ASN A 754 3.59 25.94 -2.12
N THR A 755 3.83 26.41 -0.91
CA THR A 755 5.03 26.11 -0.13
C THR A 755 4.59 25.54 1.22
N ASN A 756 5.19 24.42 1.61
CA ASN A 756 4.98 23.79 2.91
C ASN A 756 6.37 23.44 3.47
N VAL A 757 6.71 24.03 4.60
CA VAL A 757 7.96 23.73 5.32
C VAL A 757 7.59 23.08 6.64
N ARG A 758 8.16 21.92 6.91
CA ARG A 758 7.85 21.12 8.08
C ARG A 758 9.14 20.73 8.79
N PHE A 759 9.16 20.95 10.09
CA PHE A 759 10.17 20.43 11.00
C PHE A 759 9.50 19.43 11.95
N ARG A 760 10.11 18.23 12.13
CA ARG A 760 9.68 17.22 13.09
C ARG A 760 10.85 16.81 13.95
N TRP A 761 10.64 16.82 15.25
CA TRP A 761 11.55 16.30 16.23
C TRP A 761 10.83 15.35 17.17
N GLU A 762 11.08 14.07 17.04
CA GLU A 762 10.68 13.05 18.01
C GLU A 762 11.73 13.06 19.13
N TYR A 763 11.49 13.89 20.15
CA TYR A 763 12.44 14.10 21.25
C TYR A 763 12.48 12.94 22.24
N GLU A 764 11.42 12.14 22.34
CA GLU A 764 11.31 10.83 22.98
C GLU A 764 10.44 9.93 22.08
N PRO A 765 10.61 8.60 22.12
CA PRO A 765 9.79 7.69 21.32
C PRO A 765 8.29 7.95 21.48
N GLY A 766 7.62 8.29 20.38
CA GLY A 766 6.19 8.62 20.36
C GLY A 766 5.82 10.03 20.83
N SER A 767 6.79 10.86 21.25
CA SER A 767 6.58 12.25 21.66
C SER A 767 7.24 13.21 20.68
N ASP A 768 6.46 14.12 20.09
CA ASP A 768 6.87 14.91 18.95
C ASP A 768 6.71 16.42 19.17
N LEU A 769 7.63 17.19 18.59
CA LEU A 769 7.47 18.60 18.29
C LEU A 769 7.38 18.78 16.78
N PHE A 770 6.29 19.40 16.31
CA PHE A 770 6.10 19.81 14.92
C PHE A 770 6.10 21.33 14.83
N VAL A 771 6.81 21.84 13.82
CA VAL A 771 6.70 23.22 13.37
C VAL A 771 6.41 23.21 11.87
N VAL A 772 5.29 23.81 11.48
CA VAL A 772 4.83 23.80 10.08
C VAL A 772 4.58 25.21 9.62
N TYR A 773 5.12 25.55 8.46
CA TYR A 773 4.81 26.79 7.74
C TYR A 773 4.23 26.45 6.39
N SER A 774 3.05 26.98 6.08
CA SER A 774 2.37 26.83 4.80
C SER A 774 2.08 28.17 4.17
N GLU A 775 2.25 28.28 2.85
CA GLU A 775 1.95 29.50 2.10
C GLU A 775 1.41 29.17 0.72
N GLY A 776 0.32 29.81 0.33
CA GLY A 776 -0.24 29.77 -1.01
C GLY A 776 -0.16 31.14 -1.70
N ARG A 777 0.32 31.16 -2.94
CA ARG A 777 0.43 32.36 -3.78
C ARG A 777 -0.27 32.16 -5.11
N ALA A 778 -0.85 33.24 -5.63
CA ALA A 778 -1.38 33.32 -6.99
C ALA A 778 -0.31 33.75 -7.97
N THR A 779 -0.31 33.19 -9.17
CA THR A 779 0.62 33.53 -10.26
C THR A 779 -0.06 34.14 -11.48
N ASP A 780 -1.34 34.44 -11.39
CA ASP A 780 -2.17 35.09 -12.41
C ASP A 780 -1.90 36.60 -12.59
N HIS A 781 -0.96 37.15 -11.82
CA HIS A 781 -0.60 38.56 -11.82
C HIS A 781 0.80 38.79 -12.39
N HIS A 782 1.00 39.92 -13.09
CA HIS A 782 2.33 40.36 -13.51
C HIS A 782 3.15 40.77 -12.29
N GLY A 783 4.38 40.29 -12.18
CA GLY A 783 5.28 40.55 -11.08
C GLY A 783 5.43 39.42 -10.08
N PHE A 784 5.75 39.76 -8.83
CA PHE A 784 5.94 38.75 -7.80
C PHE A 784 4.61 38.11 -7.40
N PRO A 785 4.50 36.77 -7.27
CA PRO A 785 3.25 36.08 -6.97
C PRO A 785 2.55 36.60 -5.71
N LEU A 786 1.25 36.85 -5.82
CA LEU A 786 0.45 37.42 -4.76
C LEU A 786 0.13 36.39 -3.68
N GLN A 787 0.46 36.66 -2.43
CA GLN A 787 0.13 35.82 -1.30
C GLN A 787 -1.38 35.73 -1.08
N LYS A 788 -1.96 34.53 -1.18
CA LYS A 788 -3.38 34.23 -0.93
C LYS A 788 -3.63 33.88 0.54
N ASN A 789 -2.81 33.01 1.06
CA ASN A 789 -2.88 32.55 2.46
C ASN A 789 -1.49 32.23 3.00
N ARG A 790 -1.41 32.14 4.31
CA ARG A 790 -0.25 31.63 5.04
C ARG A 790 -0.71 30.99 6.35
N GLY A 791 0.07 30.04 6.86
CA GLY A 791 -0.14 29.41 8.15
C GLY A 791 1.18 29.10 8.82
N PHE A 792 1.27 29.37 10.11
CA PHE A 792 2.37 28.91 10.94
C PHE A 792 1.78 28.15 12.13
N VAL A 793 2.21 26.92 12.32
CA VAL A 793 1.65 26.01 13.34
C VAL A 793 2.78 25.41 14.14
N VAL A 794 2.63 25.38 15.43
CA VAL A 794 3.49 24.64 16.38
C VAL A 794 2.61 23.66 17.12
N LYS A 795 2.95 22.37 17.07
CA LYS A 795 2.26 21.32 17.82
C LYS A 795 3.25 20.55 18.66
N PHE A 796 2.93 20.37 19.93
CA PHE A 796 3.70 19.60 20.89
C PHE A 796 2.86 18.43 21.39
N THR A 797 3.44 17.24 21.41
CA THR A 797 2.79 16.02 21.90
C THR A 797 3.67 15.31 22.91
N LYS A 798 3.09 14.68 23.92
CA LYS A 798 3.80 13.85 24.90
C LYS A 798 3.10 12.51 25.05
N LEU A 799 3.82 11.43 24.88
CA LEU A 799 3.28 10.07 25.08
C LEU A 799 3.57 9.60 26.51
N PHE A 800 2.53 9.17 27.21
CA PHE A 800 2.62 8.45 28.47
C PHE A 800 2.17 7.01 28.26
N ARG A 801 2.93 6.04 28.74
CA ARG A 801 2.65 4.60 28.65
C ARG A 801 2.62 3.97 30.06
N PHE A 802 1.48 3.37 30.42
CA PHE A 802 1.24 2.77 31.72
C PHE A 802 1.18 1.25 31.66
#